data_36407bef12c89ac68120162c12248a91
#
_entry.id   36407bef12c89ac68120162c12248a91
#
_cell.length_a   1.000
_cell.length_b   1.000
_cell.length_c   1.000
_cell.angle_alpha   90.00
_cell.angle_beta   90.00
_cell.angle_gamma   90.00
#
_symmetry.space_group_name_H-M   'P 1'
#
loop_
_entity.id
_entity.type
_entity.pdbx_description
1 polymer ?
#
loop_
_entity_poly.entity_id
_entity_poly.type
_entity_poly.pdbx_seq_one_letter_code
_entity_poly.pdbx_strand_id
1 'polypeptide(L)'
;MLFVIALGLFQTGCDNTTTSGGNNNKLPERKAQVHNYEVKETNEYIIKDGKSDYVVIFPSEKTKRFTTDAVSELLTFFEQATGVALKSSSDVGLTFDQNKKYISIGDTTIKESAGVTYDVLELGTSGFEIKTVGKSTFIVGDAYGEINGVYGLLETYFDFKVYAEDEIYIKSGVTEQKFLDITAKDIPDIEHVCNPYADKGMANNRLRLKTVGDVYAGNRGYVWHNILDGIIPFEIYGIDVTKDYDYNNNIITQQMKDTVLAHPEYNNHPEWFNHPEWYVMEETRDQDPLGDRSIIEPLQVNLTIAQDSSWAKEKVDAGITDDDVKQSQELIYEVMLYEMKLVLDSTSTREMAFTAEDNQYWSKDEVSLANKAKYGTDAAEYIHCANYLAKELQKEYPTFRMTLFAYSGLKDAPTKLNAKGEYEPIDDTVLLNDNVDIMMCFSKHNRTTEFLDPVENETNVKFEASWSPILKKRTAWMYGLTYYQDYFVPTSTIMGVADNYRHLFEYNYKLIFDEAQVGKFVSPDWATLKTYIVSSIGWNVYQDVNELIEDYFEHFFKAAAKPMLEAFNLEQDRLTQLSVDMGDLTNIMSDSNAALKAMLNEDAWPENLLLQLLDKFDEAYKAIEVYKETDPTLYQTLYNRIKLETLSIRYMRANIYGKYYGDQKTEWMMSIYYDAKELGMTHQEGMRTLEEYFLKK
;
A
#
# COMPACT_ATOMS: atom_id res chain seq x y z
N MET A 1 30.08 26.06 19.31
CA MET A 1 30.58 25.95 17.96
C MET A 1 29.36 25.80 17.09
N LEU A 2 28.96 26.83 16.37
CA LEU A 2 27.73 26.84 15.58
C LEU A 2 27.92 25.95 14.35
N PHE A 3 27.14 24.87 14.27
CA PHE A 3 26.90 24.20 13.00
C PHE A 3 25.58 24.72 12.43
N VAL A 4 25.72 25.65 11.52
CA VAL A 4 24.65 26.01 10.57
C VAL A 4 24.72 24.99 9.45
N ILE A 5 23.81 24.04 9.43
CA ILE A 5 23.64 23.18 8.25
C ILE A 5 22.83 24.01 7.25
N ALA A 6 23.55 24.67 6.35
CA ALA A 6 22.97 25.23 5.16
C ALA A 6 22.83 24.07 4.14
N LEU A 7 21.64 23.55 3.98
CA LEU A 7 21.29 22.72 2.83
C LEU A 7 21.35 23.62 1.59
N GLY A 8 22.48 23.50 0.88
CA GLY A 8 22.71 24.16 -0.39
C GLY A 8 21.79 23.53 -1.45
N LEU A 9 20.95 24.38 -2.02
CA LEU A 9 20.28 24.13 -3.28
C LEU A 9 21.33 23.80 -4.37
N PHE A 10 21.54 22.53 -4.65
CA PHE A 10 22.13 22.12 -5.91
C PHE A 10 21.02 21.97 -6.96
N GLN A 11 20.71 23.08 -7.62
CA GLN A 11 20.13 23.04 -8.95
C GLN A 11 21.24 22.61 -9.93
N THR A 12 21.41 21.33 -10.14
CA THR A 12 22.06 20.84 -11.35
C THR A 12 21.00 20.68 -12.42
N GLY A 13 20.83 21.70 -13.23
CA GLY A 13 20.15 21.59 -14.50
C GLY A 13 20.94 20.62 -15.39
N CYS A 14 20.42 19.43 -15.57
CA CYS A 14 20.78 18.59 -16.71
C CYS A 14 19.90 19.02 -17.87
N ASP A 15 20.43 19.88 -18.72
CA ASP A 15 19.96 20.05 -20.09
C ASP A 15 20.26 18.74 -20.84
N ASN A 16 19.36 17.81 -20.82
CA ASN A 16 19.36 16.67 -21.73
C ASN A 16 18.48 16.98 -22.93
N THR A 17 19.06 17.70 -23.90
CA THR A 17 18.58 17.67 -25.27
C THR A 17 19.00 16.36 -25.92
N THR A 18 18.23 15.30 -25.70
CA THR A 18 18.23 14.14 -26.60
C THR A 18 16.95 14.21 -27.44
N THR A 19 17.14 14.67 -28.66
CA THR A 19 16.18 14.53 -29.74
C THR A 19 15.99 13.05 -30.05
N SER A 20 14.94 12.42 -29.52
CA SER A 20 14.37 11.19 -30.03
C SER A 20 12.86 11.36 -30.21
N GLY A 21 12.38 10.80 -31.30
CA GLY A 21 11.14 11.04 -32.00
C GLY A 21 9.87 11.24 -31.13
N GLY A 22 9.14 12.25 -31.52
CA GLY A 22 7.89 12.77 -31.07
C GLY A 22 6.90 11.86 -30.36
N ASN A 23 6.82 12.03 -29.07
CA ASN A 23 5.57 11.87 -28.33
C ASN A 23 5.42 13.15 -27.46
N ASN A 24 4.69 14.12 -27.99
CA ASN A 24 4.42 15.38 -27.28
C ASN A 24 3.27 15.22 -26.26
N ASN A 25 3.21 14.12 -25.54
CA ASN A 25 2.39 14.06 -24.34
C ASN A 25 3.08 14.90 -23.28
N LYS A 26 2.57 16.12 -23.09
CA LYS A 26 3.05 17.02 -22.05
C LYS A 26 2.81 16.33 -20.71
N LEU A 27 3.90 15.88 -20.07
CA LEU A 27 3.81 15.35 -18.72
C LEU A 27 3.11 16.36 -17.80
N PRO A 28 2.32 15.93 -16.84
CA PRO A 28 1.71 16.85 -15.89
C PRO A 28 2.80 17.63 -15.16
N GLU A 29 2.47 18.88 -14.80
CA GLU A 29 3.40 19.72 -14.05
C GLU A 29 3.75 19.03 -12.72
N ARG A 30 5.06 18.84 -12.49
CA ARG A 30 5.57 18.16 -11.31
C ARG A 30 5.23 18.97 -10.06
N LYS A 31 4.66 18.31 -9.04
CA LYS A 31 4.49 18.92 -7.71
C LYS A 31 5.86 19.09 -7.05
N ALA A 32 6.03 20.22 -6.35
CA ALA A 32 7.17 20.42 -5.49
C ALA A 32 7.06 19.54 -4.23
N GLN A 33 8.19 19.06 -3.72
CA GLN A 33 8.25 18.42 -2.40
C GLN A 33 7.92 19.44 -1.30
N VAL A 34 7.28 18.96 -0.23
CA VAL A 34 6.93 19.77 0.93
C VAL A 34 7.47 19.10 2.20
N HIS A 35 8.77 19.29 2.46
CA HIS A 35 9.48 18.84 3.67
C HIS A 35 10.16 20.05 4.30
N ASN A 36 9.34 20.97 4.84
CA ASN A 36 9.82 22.26 5.33
C ASN A 36 9.91 22.22 6.86
N TYR A 37 11.11 22.40 7.39
CA TYR A 37 11.37 22.48 8.81
C TYR A 37 12.19 23.73 9.13
N GLU A 38 11.61 24.62 9.94
CA GLU A 38 12.32 25.69 10.62
C GLU A 38 12.35 25.38 12.10
N VAL A 39 13.54 25.14 12.65
CA VAL A 39 13.73 24.78 14.05
C VAL A 39 14.74 25.73 14.67
N LYS A 40 14.35 26.37 15.78
CA LYS A 40 15.20 27.29 16.54
C LYS A 40 15.16 26.95 18.03
N GLU A 41 16.32 26.93 18.68
CA GLU A 41 16.37 26.81 20.13
C GLU A 41 15.80 28.05 20.82
N THR A 42 15.04 27.83 21.89
CA THR A 42 14.58 28.91 22.77
C THR A 42 15.40 28.95 24.06
N ASN A 43 15.08 29.90 24.95
CA ASN A 43 15.66 29.94 26.30
C ASN A 43 14.88 29.06 27.30
N GLU A 44 13.74 28.52 26.89
CA GLU A 44 12.93 27.59 27.67
C GLU A 44 13.44 26.16 27.53
N TYR A 45 12.97 25.26 28.37
CA TYR A 45 13.30 23.85 28.35
C TYR A 45 12.02 23.02 28.29
N ILE A 46 12.04 21.98 27.40
CA ILE A 46 10.99 20.97 27.43
C ILE A 46 11.26 19.95 28.56
N ILE A 47 12.53 19.69 28.84
CA ILE A 47 13.01 18.94 30.01
C ILE A 47 14.25 19.62 30.59
N LYS A 48 14.29 19.76 31.93
CA LYS A 48 15.43 20.29 32.64
C LYS A 48 15.60 19.57 33.99
N ASP A 49 16.84 19.18 34.29
CA ASP A 49 17.18 18.44 35.52
C ASP A 49 16.30 17.18 35.69
N GLY A 50 15.99 16.48 34.58
CA GLY A 50 15.13 15.32 34.60
C GLY A 50 13.67 15.58 34.95
N LYS A 51 13.15 16.79 34.71
CA LYS A 51 11.75 17.17 34.94
C LYS A 51 11.15 17.93 33.79
N SER A 52 9.87 17.75 33.54
CA SER A 52 9.09 18.50 32.57
C SER A 52 7.77 18.98 33.17
N ASP A 53 7.39 20.22 32.84
CA ASP A 53 6.10 20.82 33.21
C ASP A 53 5.10 20.76 32.01
N TYR A 54 5.48 20.14 30.89
CA TYR A 54 4.61 20.06 29.73
C TYR A 54 3.48 19.08 29.94
N VAL A 55 2.32 19.42 29.38
CA VAL A 55 1.12 18.56 29.39
C VAL A 55 0.68 18.32 27.96
N VAL A 56 0.45 17.06 27.62
CA VAL A 56 -0.12 16.68 26.31
C VAL A 56 -1.62 16.93 26.35
N ILE A 57 -2.11 17.73 25.39
CA ILE A 57 -3.54 18.06 25.28
C ILE A 57 -4.10 17.44 24.01
N PHE A 58 -5.25 16.80 24.12
CA PHE A 58 -5.97 16.18 23.02
C PHE A 58 -7.45 16.61 23.02
N PRO A 59 -8.15 16.56 21.85
CA PRO A 59 -9.53 16.99 21.78
C PRO A 59 -10.45 16.04 22.54
N SER A 60 -11.42 16.61 23.30
CA SER A 60 -12.49 15.88 23.95
C SER A 60 -13.62 15.49 22.99
N GLU A 61 -13.78 16.31 21.95
CA GLU A 61 -14.65 16.11 20.79
C GLU A 61 -13.79 16.18 19.55
N LYS A 62 -14.27 15.85 18.39
CA LYS A 62 -13.50 15.90 17.12
C LYS A 62 -12.20 15.06 17.11
N THR A 63 -12.19 13.95 17.86
CA THR A 63 -11.08 12.99 17.78
C THR A 63 -11.07 12.34 16.39
N LYS A 64 -9.86 12.17 15.84
CA LYS A 64 -9.64 11.41 14.60
C LYS A 64 -9.23 9.98 14.93
N ARG A 65 -9.13 9.17 13.90
CA ARG A 65 -8.87 7.72 14.04
C ARG A 65 -7.65 7.41 14.92
N PHE A 66 -6.56 8.15 14.74
CA PHE A 66 -5.29 7.88 15.45
C PHE A 66 -4.93 8.89 16.53
N THR A 67 -5.85 9.77 16.92
CA THR A 67 -5.57 10.78 17.97
C THR A 67 -5.13 10.11 19.27
N THR A 68 -5.79 9.03 19.70
CA THR A 68 -5.44 8.30 20.92
C THR A 68 -4.08 7.63 20.82
N ASP A 69 -3.79 7.02 19.66
CA ASP A 69 -2.50 6.39 19.41
C ASP A 69 -1.38 7.43 19.39
N ALA A 70 -1.59 8.58 18.75
CA ALA A 70 -0.63 9.69 18.72
C ALA A 70 -0.27 10.18 20.11
N VAL A 71 -1.27 10.32 21.01
CA VAL A 71 -1.03 10.69 22.42
C VAL A 71 -0.22 9.60 23.12
N SER A 72 -0.59 8.33 22.97
CA SER A 72 0.08 7.19 23.61
C SER A 72 1.53 7.05 23.14
N GLU A 73 1.78 7.17 21.84
CA GLU A 73 3.12 7.11 21.26
C GLU A 73 4.01 8.26 21.77
N LEU A 74 3.49 9.48 21.79
CA LEU A 74 4.25 10.61 22.35
C LEU A 74 4.62 10.38 23.82
N LEU A 75 3.69 9.95 24.65
CA LEU A 75 3.94 9.71 26.09
C LEU A 75 4.98 8.61 26.25
N THR A 76 4.83 7.50 25.54
CA THR A 76 5.72 6.33 25.63
C THR A 76 7.15 6.68 25.21
N PHE A 77 7.34 7.26 24.05
CA PHE A 77 8.68 7.55 23.54
C PHE A 77 9.34 8.75 24.22
N PHE A 78 8.57 9.73 24.68
CA PHE A 78 9.12 10.79 25.51
C PHE A 78 9.66 10.25 26.85
N GLU A 79 8.92 9.33 27.50
CA GLU A 79 9.39 8.68 28.73
C GLU A 79 10.62 7.79 28.45
N GLN A 80 10.63 7.06 27.34
CA GLN A 80 11.79 6.24 26.95
C GLN A 80 13.04 7.10 26.72
N ALA A 81 12.90 8.27 26.08
CA ALA A 81 14.01 9.18 25.83
C ALA A 81 14.54 9.86 27.11
N THR A 82 13.64 10.23 28.02
CA THR A 82 13.95 11.17 29.10
C THR A 82 13.85 10.59 30.50
N GLY A 83 13.18 9.45 30.67
CA GLY A 83 12.77 8.89 31.98
C GLY A 83 11.64 9.67 32.65
N VAL A 84 10.98 10.61 31.96
CA VAL A 84 9.92 11.47 32.50
C VAL A 84 8.58 11.13 31.87
N ALA A 85 7.63 10.67 32.68
CA ALA A 85 6.25 10.49 32.27
C ALA A 85 5.54 11.86 32.17
N LEU A 86 5.19 12.30 30.96
CA LEU A 86 4.35 13.47 30.74
C LEU A 86 2.92 13.20 31.18
N LYS A 87 2.24 14.26 31.67
CA LYS A 87 0.81 14.19 31.89
C LYS A 87 0.04 14.44 30.61
N SER A 88 -1.13 13.84 30.48
CA SER A 88 -2.07 14.14 29.41
C SER A 88 -3.43 14.56 29.97
N SER A 89 -4.17 15.36 29.23
CA SER A 89 -5.52 15.83 29.56
C SER A 89 -6.30 16.14 28.30
N SER A 90 -7.62 15.99 28.37
CA SER A 90 -8.49 16.54 27.34
C SER A 90 -8.53 18.06 27.42
N ASP A 91 -8.99 18.68 26.36
CA ASP A 91 -9.06 20.13 26.17
C ASP A 91 -10.29 20.79 26.85
N VAL A 92 -11.11 20.03 27.59
CA VAL A 92 -12.34 20.52 28.23
C VAL A 92 -12.06 21.71 29.13
N GLY A 93 -12.70 22.84 28.81
CA GLY A 93 -12.58 24.08 29.59
C GLY A 93 -11.24 24.80 29.45
N LEU A 94 -10.40 24.38 28.51
CA LEU A 94 -9.11 25.04 28.25
C LEU A 94 -9.27 26.14 27.18
N THR A 95 -8.49 27.21 27.39
CA THR A 95 -8.27 28.29 26.42
C THR A 95 -6.77 28.51 26.32
N PHE A 96 -6.28 28.88 25.16
CA PHE A 96 -4.86 29.14 24.96
C PHE A 96 -4.34 30.29 25.84
N ASP A 97 -3.20 30.04 26.50
CA ASP A 97 -2.39 31.02 27.22
C ASP A 97 -0.92 30.80 26.77
N GLN A 98 -0.31 31.87 26.25
CA GLN A 98 1.06 31.84 25.75
C GLN A 98 2.13 31.42 26.77
N ASN A 99 1.82 31.49 28.08
CA ASN A 99 2.72 31.13 29.18
C ASN A 99 2.55 29.65 29.61
N LYS A 100 1.53 28.97 29.15
CA LYS A 100 1.30 27.56 29.45
C LYS A 100 2.16 26.69 28.54
N LYS A 101 2.56 25.53 29.07
CA LYS A 101 3.45 24.57 28.43
C LYS A 101 2.62 23.37 27.97
N TYR A 102 2.13 23.43 26.76
CA TYR A 102 1.31 22.39 26.19
C TYR A 102 1.97 21.76 24.93
N ILE A 103 1.75 20.47 24.75
CA ILE A 103 1.91 19.80 23.44
C ILE A 103 0.49 19.40 23.02
N SER A 104 -0.08 20.15 22.11
CA SER A 104 -1.45 19.97 21.62
C SER A 104 -1.47 19.12 20.38
N ILE A 105 -2.25 18.03 20.39
CA ILE A 105 -2.40 17.11 19.27
C ILE A 105 -3.83 17.23 18.74
N GLY A 106 -3.98 17.52 17.45
CA GLY A 106 -5.26 17.57 16.75
C GLY A 106 -6.09 18.83 16.99
N ASP A 107 -7.39 18.72 16.73
CA ASP A 107 -8.34 19.84 16.70
C ASP A 107 -8.84 20.24 18.10
N THR A 108 -7.93 20.64 18.96
CA THR A 108 -8.23 21.08 20.33
C THR A 108 -8.77 22.50 20.39
N THR A 109 -9.52 22.81 21.47
CA THR A 109 -10.01 24.17 21.76
C THR A 109 -8.87 25.16 21.97
N ILE A 110 -7.73 24.72 22.52
CA ILE A 110 -6.55 25.58 22.69
C ILE A 110 -5.89 25.89 21.36
N LYS A 111 -5.89 24.99 20.38
CA LYS A 111 -5.43 25.22 19.01
C LYS A 111 -6.28 26.32 18.34
N GLU A 112 -7.60 26.21 18.43
CA GLU A 112 -8.52 27.20 17.88
C GLU A 112 -8.28 28.58 18.49
N SER A 113 -8.18 28.67 19.83
CA SER A 113 -7.94 29.93 20.53
C SER A 113 -6.54 30.51 20.34
N ALA A 114 -5.55 29.68 19.95
CA ALA A 114 -4.21 30.12 19.55
C ALA A 114 -4.17 30.66 18.11
N GLY A 115 -5.25 30.50 17.32
CA GLY A 115 -5.31 30.87 15.92
C GLY A 115 -4.49 29.97 14.98
N VAL A 116 -4.23 28.74 15.38
CA VAL A 116 -3.51 27.76 14.55
C VAL A 116 -4.51 27.13 13.59
N THR A 117 -4.28 27.33 12.30
CA THR A 117 -5.08 26.77 11.19
C THR A 117 -4.19 25.96 10.26
N TYR A 118 -4.78 25.05 9.54
CA TYR A 118 -4.12 24.22 8.50
C TYR A 118 -5.12 23.95 7.36
N ASP A 119 -4.59 23.60 6.19
CA ASP A 119 -5.40 23.19 5.04
C ASP A 119 -5.38 21.67 4.92
N VAL A 120 -6.49 21.01 5.29
CA VAL A 120 -6.64 19.57 5.25
C VAL A 120 -6.53 19.00 3.84
N LEU A 121 -6.95 19.76 2.82
CA LEU A 121 -6.85 19.31 1.43
C LEU A 121 -5.42 19.36 0.91
N GLU A 122 -4.64 20.35 1.37
CA GLU A 122 -3.21 20.44 1.03
C GLU A 122 -2.41 19.35 1.74
N LEU A 123 -2.67 19.11 3.03
CA LEU A 123 -1.97 18.08 3.81
C LEU A 123 -2.32 16.64 3.38
N GLY A 124 -3.51 16.43 2.80
CA GLY A 124 -4.02 15.08 2.55
C GLY A 124 -4.24 14.30 3.84
N THR A 125 -4.28 12.97 3.77
CA THR A 125 -4.53 12.12 4.94
C THR A 125 -3.31 11.91 5.83
N SER A 126 -2.10 12.06 5.30
CA SER A 126 -0.84 11.70 5.97
C SER A 126 0.07 12.87 6.31
N GLY A 127 -0.09 14.02 5.63
CA GLY A 127 0.69 15.23 5.88
C GLY A 127 0.32 15.90 7.20
N PHE A 128 1.26 16.66 7.76
CA PHE A 128 1.08 17.36 9.03
C PHE A 128 1.75 18.73 9.06
N GLU A 129 1.31 19.54 10.01
CA GLU A 129 2.04 20.74 10.42
C GLU A 129 2.37 20.67 11.92
N ILE A 130 3.57 21.15 12.28
CA ILE A 130 3.97 21.44 13.66
C ILE A 130 4.20 22.92 13.78
N LYS A 131 3.57 23.56 14.79
CA LYS A 131 3.68 24.99 14.98
C LYS A 131 3.86 25.33 16.44
N THR A 132 4.87 26.11 16.76
CA THR A 132 5.07 26.68 18.08
C THR A 132 4.39 28.03 18.20
N VAL A 133 3.58 28.21 19.24
CA VAL A 133 2.98 29.50 19.62
C VAL A 133 3.17 29.72 21.13
N GLY A 134 3.88 30.79 21.50
CA GLY A 134 4.28 31.01 22.88
C GLY A 134 5.17 29.91 23.44
N LYS A 135 4.74 29.24 24.50
CA LYS A 135 5.46 28.09 25.09
C LYS A 135 4.79 26.74 24.77
N SER A 136 3.95 26.68 23.75
CA SER A 136 3.20 25.47 23.39
C SER A 136 3.49 25.06 21.97
N THR A 137 3.51 23.75 21.72
CA THR A 137 3.64 23.13 20.40
C THR A 137 2.29 22.57 19.99
N PHE A 138 1.90 22.81 18.74
CA PHE A 138 0.67 22.31 18.12
C PHE A 138 1.02 21.37 16.98
N ILE A 139 0.45 20.18 17.00
CA ILE A 139 0.58 19.16 15.95
C ILE A 139 -0.81 19.02 15.34
N VAL A 140 -0.91 19.25 14.02
CA VAL A 140 -2.17 19.19 13.29
C VAL A 140 -2.00 18.40 11.97
N GLY A 141 -3.04 17.71 11.57
CA GLY A 141 -3.12 16.92 10.35
C GLY A 141 -4.47 16.22 10.29
N ASP A 142 -4.71 15.40 9.26
CA ASP A 142 -5.89 14.55 9.19
C ASP A 142 -5.58 13.13 9.72
N ALA A 143 -6.29 12.13 9.33
CA ALA A 143 -6.33 10.76 9.88
C ALA A 143 -4.96 10.21 10.35
N TYR A 144 -3.96 10.17 9.46
CA TYR A 144 -2.59 9.76 9.81
C TYR A 144 -1.69 10.95 10.17
N GLY A 145 -2.07 12.18 9.77
CA GLY A 145 -1.25 13.36 9.94
C GLY A 145 -0.93 13.68 11.40
N GLU A 146 -1.88 13.47 12.32
CA GLU A 146 -1.63 13.72 13.75
C GLU A 146 -0.53 12.81 14.31
N ILE A 147 -0.57 11.51 14.00
CA ILE A 147 0.44 10.56 14.51
C ILE A 147 1.78 10.73 13.79
N ASN A 148 1.77 11.00 12.48
CA ASN A 148 2.99 11.30 11.73
C ASN A 148 3.67 12.57 12.26
N GLY A 149 2.88 13.58 12.63
CA GLY A 149 3.39 14.80 13.27
C GLY A 149 4.01 14.55 14.64
N VAL A 150 3.47 13.59 15.41
CA VAL A 150 4.11 13.13 16.65
C VAL A 150 5.46 12.48 16.37
N TYR A 151 5.56 11.61 15.35
CA TYR A 151 6.86 11.03 14.97
C TYR A 151 7.83 12.10 14.48
N GLY A 152 7.39 13.07 13.67
CA GLY A 152 8.21 14.21 13.26
C GLY A 152 8.71 15.06 14.45
N LEU A 153 7.88 15.22 15.49
CA LEU A 153 8.32 15.87 16.74
C LEU A 153 9.37 15.05 17.48
N LEU A 154 9.17 13.72 17.59
CA LEU A 154 10.12 12.81 18.25
C LEU A 154 11.44 12.70 17.47
N GLU A 155 11.40 12.68 16.15
CA GLU A 155 12.58 12.79 15.29
C GLU A 155 13.35 14.08 15.57
N THR A 156 12.65 15.21 15.63
CA THR A 156 13.26 16.54 15.86
C THR A 156 13.90 16.67 17.24
N TYR A 157 13.34 16.08 18.29
CA TYR A 157 13.84 16.19 19.65
C TYR A 157 14.80 15.09 20.06
N PHE A 158 14.60 13.87 19.57
CA PHE A 158 15.22 12.67 20.14
C PHE A 158 15.77 11.70 19.08
N ASP A 159 15.92 12.13 17.85
CA ASP A 159 16.44 11.31 16.73
C ASP A 159 15.68 9.97 16.56
N PHE A 160 14.34 10.01 16.73
CA PHE A 160 13.48 8.83 16.64
C PHE A 160 13.53 8.20 15.24
N LYS A 161 13.81 6.90 15.17
CA LYS A 161 13.82 6.13 13.92
C LYS A 161 13.31 4.71 14.15
N VAL A 162 12.66 4.13 13.14
CA VAL A 162 12.14 2.76 13.16
C VAL A 162 12.75 1.98 12.02
N TYR A 163 13.49 0.95 12.34
CA TYR A 163 14.15 0.07 11.36
C TYR A 163 13.39 -1.25 11.18
N ALA A 164 12.78 -1.75 12.25
CA ALA A 164 11.98 -2.96 12.29
C ALA A 164 11.02 -2.91 13.49
N GLU A 165 10.15 -3.92 13.61
CA GLU A 165 9.23 -4.04 14.75
C GLU A 165 9.95 -4.07 16.10
N ASP A 166 11.06 -4.79 16.14
CA ASP A 166 11.89 -5.01 17.32
C ASP A 166 13.15 -4.10 17.36
N GLU A 167 13.27 -3.15 16.41
CA GLU A 167 14.40 -2.24 16.33
C GLU A 167 13.95 -0.80 16.13
N ILE A 168 13.66 -0.15 17.25
CA ILE A 168 13.28 1.26 17.30
C ILE A 168 14.39 2.01 18.02
N TYR A 169 14.95 3.01 17.34
CA TYR A 169 15.95 3.89 17.92
C TYR A 169 15.31 5.16 18.45
N ILE A 170 15.71 5.54 19.65
CA ILE A 170 15.45 6.86 20.23
C ILE A 170 16.61 7.22 21.17
N LYS A 171 17.09 8.44 21.06
CA LYS A 171 18.11 8.96 21.96
C LYS A 171 17.62 8.93 23.40
N SER A 172 18.27 8.17 24.26
CA SER A 172 17.86 7.93 25.64
C SER A 172 18.75 8.66 26.65
N GLY A 173 18.28 8.73 27.91
CA GLY A 173 19.02 9.38 29.01
C GLY A 173 19.08 10.91 28.91
N VAL A 174 18.16 11.52 28.19
CA VAL A 174 18.09 12.97 27.99
C VAL A 174 17.51 13.62 29.26
N THR A 175 18.36 14.26 30.06
CA THR A 175 17.96 14.96 31.29
C THR A 175 17.79 16.47 31.11
N GLU A 176 18.30 17.02 30.02
CA GLU A 176 18.18 18.43 29.65
C GLU A 176 18.00 18.57 28.14
N GLN A 177 16.91 19.24 27.73
CA GLN A 177 16.60 19.54 26.33
C GLN A 177 15.91 20.90 26.24
N LYS A 178 16.40 21.77 25.37
CA LYS A 178 15.76 23.06 25.08
C LYS A 178 14.39 22.84 24.46
N PHE A 179 13.46 23.73 24.78
CA PHE A 179 12.22 23.84 24.03
C PHE A 179 12.51 24.48 22.67
N LEU A 180 12.03 23.88 21.63
CA LEU A 180 12.27 24.30 20.24
C LEU A 180 11.10 25.13 19.73
N ASP A 181 11.40 26.24 19.08
CA ASP A 181 10.46 26.98 18.24
C ASP A 181 10.47 26.30 16.85
N ILE A 182 9.38 25.58 16.57
CA ILE A 182 9.23 24.75 15.38
C ILE A 182 8.14 25.35 14.50
N THR A 183 8.44 25.53 13.22
CA THR A 183 7.46 25.68 12.15
C THR A 183 7.78 24.63 11.12
N ALA A 184 6.97 23.59 11.05
CA ALA A 184 7.15 22.50 10.09
C ALA A 184 5.86 22.27 9.30
N LYS A 185 6.01 22.00 8.01
CA LYS A 185 4.99 21.43 7.13
C LYS A 185 5.65 20.29 6.37
N ASP A 186 5.11 19.08 6.53
CA ASP A 186 5.67 17.87 5.96
C ASP A 186 4.54 17.04 5.34
N ILE A 187 4.68 16.78 4.04
CA ILE A 187 3.71 16.07 3.24
C ILE A 187 4.45 14.98 2.48
N PRO A 188 4.05 13.70 2.60
CA PRO A 188 4.72 12.65 1.87
C PRO A 188 4.66 12.87 0.36
N ASP A 189 5.73 12.58 -0.33
CA ASP A 189 5.80 12.67 -1.80
C ASP A 189 4.80 11.72 -2.45
N ILE A 190 4.70 10.51 -1.90
CA ILE A 190 3.67 9.53 -2.20
C ILE A 190 2.69 9.54 -1.03
N GLU A 191 1.48 10.03 -1.26
CA GLU A 191 0.46 10.26 -0.23
C GLU A 191 0.13 9.00 0.60
N HIS A 192 0.15 7.85 -0.05
CA HIS A 192 -0.05 6.56 0.59
C HIS A 192 0.92 5.55 -0.02
N VAL A 193 1.76 4.98 0.81
CA VAL A 193 2.53 3.80 0.46
C VAL A 193 1.89 2.64 1.18
N CYS A 194 1.13 1.84 0.48
CA CYS A 194 0.64 0.60 1.02
C CYS A 194 1.65 -0.49 0.71
N ASN A 195 2.21 -1.05 1.75
CA ASN A 195 3.07 -2.20 1.66
C ASN A 195 2.47 -3.33 2.51
N PRO A 196 1.89 -4.37 1.90
CA PRO A 196 1.31 -5.47 2.64
C PRO A 196 2.33 -6.31 3.43
N TYR A 197 3.64 -6.08 3.27
CA TYR A 197 4.68 -6.70 4.11
C TYR A 197 4.50 -6.44 5.60
N ALA A 198 3.85 -5.37 5.94
CA ALA A 198 3.67 -5.01 7.33
C ALA A 198 2.57 -5.79 8.04
N ASP A 199 2.09 -6.96 7.54
CA ASP A 199 0.73 -7.33 7.86
C ASP A 199 0.43 -8.10 9.15
N LYS A 200 1.21 -8.88 9.76
CA LYS A 200 0.76 -9.58 10.99
C LYS A 200 1.54 -9.29 12.26
N GLY A 201 2.79 -8.95 12.14
CA GLY A 201 3.61 -8.58 13.28
C GLY A 201 3.74 -7.07 13.44
N MET A 202 3.36 -6.31 12.42
CA MET A 202 3.74 -4.90 12.28
C MET A 202 2.56 -3.92 12.33
N ALA A 203 1.38 -4.31 12.78
CA ALA A 203 0.22 -3.41 12.83
C ALA A 203 0.53 -2.07 13.52
N ASN A 204 1.31 -2.10 14.61
CA ASN A 204 1.78 -0.91 15.30
C ASN A 204 2.93 -0.20 14.56
N ASN A 205 3.77 -0.93 13.85
CA ASN A 205 4.91 -0.36 13.14
C ASN A 205 4.55 0.28 11.79
N ARG A 206 3.43 -0.09 11.18
CA ARG A 206 2.95 0.61 10.00
C ARG A 206 2.79 2.09 10.25
N LEU A 207 2.14 2.45 11.35
CA LEU A 207 2.00 3.84 11.76
C LEU A 207 3.36 4.49 11.96
N ARG A 208 4.28 3.80 12.64
CA ARG A 208 5.65 4.27 12.91
C ARG A 208 6.51 4.40 11.66
N LEU A 209 6.30 3.53 10.67
CA LEU A 209 6.92 3.61 9.35
C LEU A 209 6.22 4.61 8.42
N LYS A 210 5.21 5.33 8.92
CA LYS A 210 4.41 6.31 8.18
C LYS A 210 3.73 5.71 6.93
N THR A 211 3.44 4.40 6.95
CA THR A 211 2.73 3.71 5.87
C THR A 211 1.26 3.54 6.19
N VAL A 212 0.41 3.55 5.16
CA VAL A 212 -1.03 3.35 5.32
C VAL A 212 -1.35 1.86 5.23
N GLY A 213 -1.87 1.30 6.31
CA GLY A 213 -2.20 -0.12 6.39
C GLY A 213 -3.64 -0.51 6.08
N ASP A 214 -4.52 0.44 5.82
CA ASP A 214 -5.97 0.21 5.78
C ASP A 214 -6.54 -0.04 4.40
N VAL A 215 -5.71 -0.25 3.43
CA VAL A 215 -6.13 -0.53 2.06
C VAL A 215 -7.01 -1.78 1.99
N TYR A 216 -6.86 -2.69 2.95
CA TYR A 216 -7.66 -3.90 3.11
C TYR A 216 -8.66 -3.85 4.27
N ALA A 217 -9.07 -2.68 4.74
CA ALA A 217 -10.05 -2.59 5.83
C ALA A 217 -11.43 -3.11 5.39
N GLY A 218 -11.58 -4.40 5.37
CA GLY A 218 -12.77 -5.11 4.91
C GLY A 218 -12.97 -4.99 3.39
N ASN A 219 -14.01 -5.62 2.86
CA ASN A 219 -14.36 -5.68 1.45
C ASN A 219 -14.73 -4.32 0.82
N ARG A 220 -14.57 -3.21 1.53
CA ARG A 220 -14.97 -1.86 1.12
C ARG A 220 -13.83 -0.84 1.26
N GLY A 221 -12.59 -1.33 1.28
CA GLY A 221 -11.41 -0.48 1.43
C GLY A 221 -11.04 0.27 0.16
N TYR A 222 -9.93 1.00 0.26
CA TYR A 222 -9.43 1.84 -0.81
C TYR A 222 -8.93 1.05 -2.04
N VAL A 223 -8.36 -0.13 -1.82
CA VAL A 223 -7.81 -1.00 -2.87
C VAL A 223 -8.38 -2.41 -2.70
N TRP A 224 -9.41 -2.77 -3.49
CA TRP A 224 -9.95 -4.13 -3.52
C TRP A 224 -10.92 -4.31 -4.69
N HIS A 225 -11.16 -5.54 -5.09
CA HIS A 225 -12.28 -5.94 -5.94
C HIS A 225 -13.54 -5.91 -5.07
N ASN A 226 -14.46 -4.97 -5.27
CA ASN A 226 -15.43 -4.71 -4.23
C ASN A 226 -16.87 -4.34 -4.63
N ILE A 227 -17.19 -4.20 -5.91
CA ILE A 227 -18.57 -3.84 -6.26
C ILE A 227 -19.52 -4.97 -5.88
N LEU A 228 -19.23 -6.19 -6.33
CA LEU A 228 -20.04 -7.36 -6.06
C LEU A 228 -19.92 -7.80 -4.60
N ASP A 229 -18.70 -7.98 -4.14
CA ASP A 229 -18.45 -8.52 -2.79
C ASP A 229 -18.74 -7.51 -1.67
N GLY A 230 -18.54 -6.24 -1.94
CA GLY A 230 -18.51 -5.22 -0.89
C GLY A 230 -19.58 -4.16 -0.96
N ILE A 231 -20.13 -3.83 -2.13
CA ILE A 231 -21.11 -2.74 -2.29
C ILE A 231 -22.51 -3.30 -2.52
N ILE A 232 -22.67 -4.20 -3.48
CA ILE A 232 -23.97 -4.83 -3.78
C ILE A 232 -23.84 -6.35 -3.86
N PRO A 233 -23.60 -7.05 -2.75
CA PRO A 233 -23.45 -8.49 -2.73
C PRO A 233 -24.73 -9.20 -3.22
N PHE A 234 -24.54 -10.18 -4.11
CA PHE A 234 -25.64 -10.96 -4.69
C PHE A 234 -26.48 -11.68 -3.62
N GLU A 235 -25.84 -12.15 -2.57
CA GLU A 235 -26.48 -12.83 -1.44
C GLU A 235 -27.49 -11.95 -0.69
N ILE A 236 -27.44 -10.63 -0.90
CA ILE A 236 -28.37 -9.67 -0.30
C ILE A 236 -29.38 -9.21 -1.34
N TYR A 237 -28.93 -8.76 -2.50
CA TYR A 237 -29.76 -8.01 -3.44
C TYR A 237 -30.24 -8.85 -4.64
N GLY A 238 -29.60 -10.00 -4.94
CA GLY A 238 -29.92 -10.85 -6.08
C GLY A 238 -30.88 -12.01 -5.78
N ILE A 239 -31.28 -12.21 -4.50
CA ILE A 239 -31.99 -13.41 -4.07
C ILE A 239 -33.48 -13.12 -3.78
N ASP A 240 -34.38 -13.95 -4.33
CA ASP A 240 -35.81 -14.02 -3.95
C ASP A 240 -36.00 -14.93 -2.73
N VAL A 241 -36.20 -14.35 -1.56
CA VAL A 241 -36.41 -15.09 -0.30
C VAL A 241 -37.67 -15.95 -0.27
N THR A 242 -38.59 -15.76 -1.20
CA THR A 242 -39.83 -16.53 -1.30
C THR A 242 -39.64 -17.86 -2.03
N LYS A 243 -38.50 -18.04 -2.71
CA LYS A 243 -38.18 -19.22 -3.53
C LYS A 243 -37.11 -20.10 -2.86
N ASP A 244 -37.05 -21.35 -3.26
CA ASP A 244 -36.05 -22.31 -2.82
C ASP A 244 -34.90 -22.44 -3.84
N TYR A 245 -35.08 -21.88 -5.03
CA TYR A 245 -34.11 -21.88 -6.11
C TYR A 245 -34.12 -20.51 -6.78
N ASP A 246 -32.92 -20.03 -7.16
CA ASP A 246 -32.79 -18.86 -8.02
C ASP A 246 -33.22 -19.19 -9.46
N TYR A 247 -33.18 -18.19 -10.34
CA TYR A 247 -33.55 -18.39 -11.75
C TYR A 247 -32.60 -19.30 -12.54
N ASN A 248 -31.40 -19.57 -12.01
CA ASN A 248 -30.40 -20.49 -12.56
C ASN A 248 -30.48 -21.90 -11.93
N ASN A 249 -31.52 -22.17 -11.12
CA ASN A 249 -31.73 -23.40 -10.36
C ASN A 249 -30.66 -23.69 -9.29
N ASN A 250 -29.92 -22.68 -8.81
CA ASN A 250 -29.08 -22.81 -7.62
C ASN A 250 -29.97 -22.80 -6.37
N ILE A 251 -29.59 -23.58 -5.35
CA ILE A 251 -30.34 -23.67 -4.09
C ILE A 251 -30.20 -22.37 -3.29
N ILE A 252 -31.32 -21.75 -2.95
CA ILE A 252 -31.39 -20.67 -1.97
C ILE A 252 -31.53 -21.28 -0.58
N THR A 253 -30.47 -21.26 0.18
CA THR A 253 -30.47 -21.83 1.53
C THR A 253 -31.28 -20.98 2.52
N GLN A 254 -31.72 -21.58 3.64
CA GLN A 254 -32.40 -20.82 4.70
C GLN A 254 -31.47 -19.73 5.27
N GLN A 255 -30.20 -19.99 5.40
CA GLN A 255 -29.23 -19.00 5.86
C GLN A 255 -29.15 -17.78 4.95
N MET A 256 -29.18 -17.97 3.62
CA MET A 256 -29.22 -16.86 2.66
C MET A 256 -30.50 -16.04 2.84
N LYS A 257 -31.65 -16.70 2.94
CA LYS A 257 -32.93 -16.03 3.18
C LYS A 257 -32.92 -15.22 4.48
N ASP A 258 -32.41 -15.81 5.56
CA ASP A 258 -32.31 -15.15 6.86
C ASP A 258 -31.38 -13.94 6.82
N THR A 259 -30.33 -14.00 6.03
CA THR A 259 -29.39 -12.86 5.84
C THR A 259 -30.08 -11.70 5.15
N VAL A 260 -30.81 -11.93 4.06
CA VAL A 260 -31.60 -10.90 3.37
C VAL A 260 -32.67 -10.30 4.28
N LEU A 261 -33.45 -11.15 4.96
CA LEU A 261 -34.52 -10.72 5.86
C LEU A 261 -34.02 -9.94 7.09
N ALA A 262 -32.75 -10.15 7.48
CA ALA A 262 -32.11 -9.44 8.57
C ALA A 262 -31.54 -8.08 8.13
N HIS A 263 -31.54 -7.77 6.84
CA HIS A 263 -31.03 -6.47 6.35
C HIS A 263 -31.90 -5.33 6.92
N PRO A 264 -31.31 -4.26 7.46
CA PRO A 264 -32.06 -3.18 8.13
C PRO A 264 -33.16 -2.56 7.27
N GLU A 265 -32.89 -2.45 5.96
CA GLU A 265 -33.81 -1.79 5.02
C GLU A 265 -34.79 -2.76 4.33
N TYR A 266 -34.72 -4.06 4.58
CA TYR A 266 -35.60 -5.02 3.89
C TYR A 266 -37.11 -4.70 4.03
N ASN A 267 -37.51 -4.26 5.20
CA ASN A 267 -38.92 -3.89 5.44
C ASN A 267 -39.28 -2.47 5.00
N ASN A 268 -38.30 -1.59 4.91
CA ASN A 268 -38.49 -0.18 4.53
C ASN A 268 -38.48 0.00 3.02
N HIS A 269 -37.60 -0.73 2.35
CA HIS A 269 -37.33 -0.68 0.93
C HIS A 269 -37.30 -2.07 0.31
N PRO A 270 -38.44 -2.80 0.31
CA PRO A 270 -38.51 -4.14 -0.27
C PRO A 270 -38.19 -4.15 -1.77
N GLU A 271 -38.35 -3.02 -2.45
CA GLU A 271 -38.00 -2.81 -3.86
C GLU A 271 -36.49 -2.83 -4.13
N TRP A 272 -35.61 -2.77 -3.13
CA TRP A 272 -34.17 -2.88 -3.32
C TRP A 272 -33.69 -4.33 -3.45
N PHE A 273 -34.52 -5.31 -3.21
CA PHE A 273 -34.14 -6.71 -3.12
C PHE A 273 -34.76 -7.54 -4.27
N ASN A 274 -34.15 -8.69 -4.54
CA ASN A 274 -34.52 -9.59 -5.62
C ASN A 274 -34.26 -9.05 -7.03
N HIS A 275 -33.02 -8.59 -7.26
CA HIS A 275 -32.54 -8.04 -8.53
C HIS A 275 -31.42 -8.90 -9.13
N PRO A 276 -31.68 -10.15 -9.59
CA PRO A 276 -30.66 -10.98 -10.22
C PRO A 276 -30.12 -10.37 -11.53
N GLU A 277 -30.90 -9.49 -12.18
CA GLU A 277 -30.51 -8.77 -13.39
C GLU A 277 -29.37 -7.78 -13.19
N TRP A 278 -29.06 -7.40 -11.95
CA TRP A 278 -27.90 -6.55 -11.65
C TRP A 278 -26.56 -7.25 -11.78
N TYR A 279 -26.56 -8.56 -12.08
CA TYR A 279 -25.36 -9.40 -12.06
C TYR A 279 -25.11 -10.09 -13.38
N VAL A 280 -23.85 -10.16 -13.75
CA VAL A 280 -23.38 -11.01 -14.86
C VAL A 280 -23.23 -12.42 -14.32
N MET A 281 -24.10 -13.31 -14.77
CA MET A 281 -24.16 -14.70 -14.33
C MET A 281 -23.47 -15.59 -15.35
N GLU A 282 -22.49 -16.36 -14.94
CA GLU A 282 -21.75 -17.27 -15.82
C GLU A 282 -21.64 -18.67 -15.22
N GLU A 283 -21.53 -19.67 -16.09
CA GLU A 283 -21.30 -21.06 -15.71
C GLU A 283 -19.83 -21.29 -15.37
N THR A 284 -19.55 -21.65 -14.12
CA THR A 284 -18.21 -21.97 -13.63
C THR A 284 -18.09 -23.47 -13.36
N ARG A 285 -16.95 -24.08 -13.72
CA ARG A 285 -16.68 -25.50 -13.48
C ARG A 285 -15.78 -25.76 -12.28
N ASP A 286 -15.09 -24.75 -11.82
CA ASP A 286 -13.93 -24.93 -10.93
C ASP A 286 -14.22 -24.94 -9.45
N GLN A 287 -15.46 -24.67 -9.00
CA GLN A 287 -15.79 -24.53 -7.58
C GLN A 287 -16.70 -25.60 -6.99
N ASP A 288 -17.17 -26.57 -7.78
CA ASP A 288 -17.88 -27.72 -7.21
C ASP A 288 -16.89 -28.65 -6.50
N PRO A 289 -16.97 -28.79 -5.15
CA PRO A 289 -16.13 -29.75 -4.40
C PRO A 289 -16.26 -31.20 -4.87
N LEU A 290 -17.29 -31.51 -5.64
CA LEU A 290 -17.56 -32.84 -6.19
C LEU A 290 -17.14 -32.97 -7.68
N GLY A 291 -16.78 -31.86 -8.35
CA GLY A 291 -16.22 -31.84 -9.71
C GLY A 291 -17.18 -32.20 -10.84
N ASP A 292 -18.45 -32.40 -10.59
CA ASP A 292 -19.42 -32.99 -11.54
C ASP A 292 -20.57 -32.03 -11.94
N ARG A 293 -20.63 -30.80 -11.41
CA ARG A 293 -21.69 -29.85 -11.73
C ARG A 293 -21.14 -28.51 -12.20
N SER A 294 -21.66 -28.00 -13.28
CA SER A 294 -21.53 -26.58 -13.58
C SER A 294 -22.43 -25.78 -12.61
N ILE A 295 -21.86 -24.80 -11.98
CA ILE A 295 -22.54 -23.85 -11.12
C ILE A 295 -22.64 -22.52 -11.88
N ILE A 296 -23.81 -21.87 -11.84
CA ILE A 296 -23.97 -20.54 -12.41
C ILE A 296 -23.84 -19.55 -11.25
N GLU A 297 -22.84 -18.68 -11.32
CA GLU A 297 -22.46 -17.78 -10.26
C GLU A 297 -22.48 -16.31 -10.72
N PRO A 298 -22.77 -15.36 -9.83
CA PRO A 298 -22.61 -13.93 -10.09
C PRO A 298 -21.11 -13.59 -10.08
N LEU A 299 -20.58 -13.15 -11.21
CA LEU A 299 -19.14 -12.91 -11.36
C LEU A 299 -18.78 -11.43 -11.56
N GLN A 300 -19.74 -10.61 -11.99
CA GLN A 300 -19.59 -9.16 -12.12
C GLN A 300 -20.92 -8.47 -11.88
N VAL A 301 -20.87 -7.18 -11.61
CA VAL A 301 -22.05 -6.32 -11.63
C VAL A 301 -22.31 -5.81 -13.05
N ASN A 302 -23.55 -5.84 -13.48
CA ASN A 302 -23.98 -5.32 -14.77
C ASN A 302 -24.38 -3.84 -14.66
N LEU A 303 -23.48 -2.94 -15.03
CA LEU A 303 -23.70 -1.50 -14.97
C LEU A 303 -24.55 -0.94 -16.13
N THR A 304 -24.88 -1.77 -17.12
CA THR A 304 -25.65 -1.38 -18.32
C THR A 304 -27.09 -1.86 -18.33
N ILE A 305 -27.51 -2.57 -17.31
CA ILE A 305 -28.84 -3.20 -17.22
C ILE A 305 -30.00 -2.25 -17.59
N ALA A 306 -29.87 -0.99 -17.23
CA ALA A 306 -30.89 -0.03 -17.48
C ALA A 306 -31.01 0.45 -18.94
N GLN A 307 -29.99 0.17 -19.73
CA GLN A 307 -29.95 0.63 -21.11
C GLN A 307 -30.39 -0.49 -22.08
N ASP A 308 -30.46 -1.74 -21.59
CA ASP A 308 -30.85 -2.90 -22.40
C ASP A 308 -31.99 -3.70 -21.77
N SER A 309 -33.23 -3.24 -22.07
CA SER A 309 -34.44 -3.96 -21.63
C SER A 309 -34.59 -5.33 -22.26
N SER A 310 -34.00 -5.58 -23.46
CA SER A 310 -34.08 -6.89 -24.11
C SER A 310 -33.27 -7.94 -23.35
N TRP A 311 -32.11 -7.59 -22.84
CA TRP A 311 -31.33 -8.47 -21.97
C TRP A 311 -32.07 -8.83 -20.68
N ALA A 312 -32.64 -7.84 -20.00
CA ALA A 312 -33.40 -8.05 -18.76
C ALA A 312 -34.58 -8.98 -19.00
N LYS A 313 -35.33 -8.78 -20.10
CA LYS A 313 -36.46 -9.65 -20.48
C LYS A 313 -36.07 -11.09 -20.84
N GLU A 314 -34.85 -11.29 -21.34
CA GLU A 314 -34.29 -12.60 -21.67
C GLU A 314 -33.84 -13.35 -20.40
N LYS A 315 -33.23 -12.65 -19.45
CA LYS A 315 -32.57 -13.24 -18.28
C LYS A 315 -33.47 -13.38 -17.07
N VAL A 316 -34.43 -12.50 -16.91
CA VAL A 316 -35.39 -12.50 -15.81
C VAL A 316 -36.80 -12.72 -16.37
N ASP A 317 -37.65 -13.36 -15.67
CA ASP A 317 -38.98 -13.90 -16.03
C ASP A 317 -39.74 -13.06 -17.09
N ALA A 318 -40.47 -13.74 -17.95
CA ALA A 318 -41.28 -13.17 -19.01
C ALA A 318 -42.38 -12.22 -18.49
N GLY A 319 -42.08 -10.95 -18.30
CA GLY A 319 -43.00 -9.96 -17.75
C GLY A 319 -42.37 -8.63 -17.42
N ILE A 320 -41.02 -8.55 -17.40
CA ILE A 320 -40.30 -7.30 -17.19
C ILE A 320 -40.56 -6.32 -18.35
N THR A 321 -40.94 -5.13 -18.02
CA THR A 321 -41.23 -4.02 -18.95
C THR A 321 -40.00 -3.11 -19.05
N ASP A 322 -40.01 -2.21 -20.05
CA ASP A 322 -38.95 -1.20 -20.17
C ASP A 322 -38.96 -0.20 -18.98
N ASP A 323 -40.13 0.04 -18.39
CA ASP A 323 -40.24 0.87 -17.19
C ASP A 323 -39.67 0.14 -15.96
N ASP A 324 -39.82 -1.18 -15.86
CA ASP A 324 -39.20 -1.96 -14.77
C ASP A 324 -37.68 -1.95 -14.86
N VAL A 325 -37.13 -2.05 -16.08
CA VAL A 325 -35.64 -1.98 -16.30
C VAL A 325 -35.12 -0.61 -15.91
N LYS A 326 -35.80 0.47 -16.31
CA LYS A 326 -35.42 1.83 -15.95
C LYS A 326 -35.47 2.04 -14.42
N GLN A 327 -36.52 1.55 -13.78
CA GLN A 327 -36.63 1.61 -12.33
C GLN A 327 -35.52 0.80 -11.66
N SER A 328 -35.20 -0.37 -12.17
CA SER A 328 -34.10 -1.21 -11.67
C SER A 328 -32.75 -0.50 -11.68
N GLN A 329 -32.43 0.29 -12.73
CA GLN A 329 -31.19 1.07 -12.73
C GLN A 329 -31.21 2.21 -11.71
N GLU A 330 -32.30 2.94 -11.63
CA GLU A 330 -32.40 4.00 -10.62
C GLU A 330 -32.20 3.43 -9.22
N LEU A 331 -32.74 2.23 -8.97
CA LEU A 331 -32.57 1.50 -7.70
C LEU A 331 -31.12 1.04 -7.45
N ILE A 332 -30.41 0.51 -8.44
CA ILE A 332 -29.02 0.04 -8.23
C ILE A 332 -28.11 1.20 -7.79
N TYR A 333 -28.29 2.38 -8.36
CA TYR A 333 -27.52 3.56 -7.96
C TYR A 333 -27.93 4.05 -6.56
N GLU A 334 -29.20 3.97 -6.22
CA GLU A 334 -29.70 4.33 -4.89
C GLU A 334 -29.11 3.39 -3.82
N VAL A 335 -29.13 2.08 -4.06
CA VAL A 335 -28.56 1.07 -3.18
C VAL A 335 -27.05 1.24 -3.04
N MET A 336 -26.34 1.44 -4.15
CA MET A 336 -24.89 1.70 -4.09
C MET A 336 -24.56 2.92 -3.23
N LEU A 337 -25.30 4.02 -3.40
CA LEU A 337 -25.09 5.23 -2.60
C LEU A 337 -25.41 4.98 -1.13
N TYR A 338 -26.47 4.24 -0.82
CA TYR A 338 -26.82 3.87 0.54
C TYR A 338 -25.69 3.07 1.22
N GLU A 339 -25.26 1.99 0.59
CA GLU A 339 -24.20 1.12 1.12
C GLU A 339 -22.86 1.85 1.31
N MET A 340 -22.50 2.69 0.33
CA MET A 340 -21.27 3.50 0.44
C MET A 340 -21.37 4.52 1.59
N LYS A 341 -22.53 5.16 1.79
CA LYS A 341 -22.75 6.08 2.92
C LYS A 341 -22.65 5.37 4.27
N LEU A 342 -23.17 4.14 4.41
CA LEU A 342 -23.01 3.36 5.65
C LEU A 342 -21.53 3.17 6.01
N VAL A 343 -20.67 2.93 5.02
CA VAL A 343 -19.22 2.82 5.26
C VAL A 343 -18.63 4.16 5.66
N LEU A 344 -18.98 5.24 4.94
CA LEU A 344 -18.44 6.57 5.21
C LEU A 344 -18.89 7.13 6.57
N ASP A 345 -20.10 6.78 7.03
CA ASP A 345 -20.61 7.18 8.35
C ASP A 345 -20.01 6.36 9.49
N SER A 346 -19.73 5.07 9.23
CA SER A 346 -19.18 4.16 10.24
C SER A 346 -17.66 4.22 10.38
N THR A 347 -16.97 4.90 9.46
CA THR A 347 -15.50 4.98 9.40
C THR A 347 -15.02 6.42 9.22
N SER A 348 -13.74 6.64 9.44
CA SER A 348 -13.07 7.89 9.08
C SER A 348 -12.56 7.91 7.64
N THR A 349 -12.76 6.83 6.87
CA THR A 349 -12.31 6.77 5.48
C THR A 349 -13.10 7.77 4.62
N ARG A 350 -12.42 8.37 3.66
CA ARG A 350 -12.99 9.25 2.64
C ARG A 350 -12.53 8.86 1.25
N GLU A 351 -11.99 7.66 1.14
CA GLU A 351 -11.52 7.08 -0.11
C GLU A 351 -12.05 5.65 -0.24
N MET A 352 -12.65 5.33 -1.38
CA MET A 352 -13.20 4.00 -1.66
C MET A 352 -12.83 3.56 -3.07
N ALA A 353 -12.49 2.29 -3.21
CA ALA A 353 -12.39 1.66 -4.51
C ALA A 353 -13.79 1.34 -5.07
N PHE A 354 -13.96 1.51 -6.36
CA PHE A 354 -15.11 1.08 -7.13
C PHE A 354 -14.59 0.22 -8.28
N THR A 355 -14.43 -1.06 -8.03
CA THR A 355 -13.67 -1.96 -8.89
C THR A 355 -14.48 -3.17 -9.31
N ALA A 356 -14.17 -3.67 -10.50
CA ALA A 356 -14.65 -4.95 -10.96
C ALA A 356 -14.06 -6.11 -10.13
N GLU A 357 -14.68 -7.27 -10.21
CA GLU A 357 -14.15 -8.50 -9.64
C GLU A 357 -12.97 -9.03 -10.46
N ASP A 358 -12.08 -9.79 -9.81
CA ASP A 358 -10.85 -10.31 -10.43
C ASP A 358 -11.13 -11.52 -11.34
N ASN A 359 -11.81 -11.27 -12.44
CA ASN A 359 -12.12 -12.27 -13.44
C ASN A 359 -12.21 -11.67 -14.85
N GLN A 360 -12.58 -12.47 -15.84
CA GLN A 360 -12.70 -12.09 -17.26
C GLN A 360 -14.16 -12.11 -17.76
N TYR A 361 -15.13 -12.11 -16.88
CA TYR A 361 -16.54 -12.20 -17.21
C TYR A 361 -17.19 -10.81 -17.24
N TRP A 362 -17.45 -10.34 -18.44
CA TRP A 362 -18.01 -9.01 -18.69
C TRP A 362 -19.43 -9.13 -19.24
N SER A 363 -20.23 -8.10 -19.03
CA SER A 363 -21.58 -8.06 -19.59
C SER A 363 -21.55 -8.22 -21.11
N LYS A 364 -22.48 -9.02 -21.65
CA LYS A 364 -22.65 -9.34 -23.07
C LYS A 364 -23.98 -8.81 -23.62
N ASP A 365 -24.68 -7.95 -22.88
CA ASP A 365 -25.86 -7.29 -23.35
C ASP A 365 -25.56 -6.33 -24.54
N GLU A 366 -26.61 -5.97 -25.28
CA GLU A 366 -26.44 -5.19 -26.52
C GLU A 366 -25.81 -3.80 -26.24
N VAL A 367 -26.10 -3.18 -25.11
CA VAL A 367 -25.60 -1.87 -24.73
C VAL A 367 -24.13 -1.94 -24.33
N SER A 368 -23.76 -2.94 -23.51
CA SER A 368 -22.37 -3.16 -23.12
C SER A 368 -21.48 -3.45 -24.34
N LEU A 369 -21.96 -4.32 -25.25
CA LEU A 369 -21.25 -4.60 -26.48
C LEU A 369 -21.14 -3.38 -27.40
N ALA A 370 -22.16 -2.54 -27.48
CA ALA A 370 -22.12 -1.28 -28.24
C ALA A 370 -21.16 -0.25 -27.61
N ASN A 371 -21.16 -0.14 -26.28
CA ASN A 371 -20.21 0.68 -25.55
C ASN A 371 -18.78 0.21 -25.79
N LYS A 372 -18.53 -1.09 -25.65
CA LYS A 372 -17.21 -1.66 -25.91
C LYS A 372 -16.75 -1.42 -27.35
N ALA A 373 -17.65 -1.54 -28.35
CA ALA A 373 -17.34 -1.24 -29.74
C ALA A 373 -17.02 0.26 -29.95
N LYS A 374 -17.71 1.15 -29.24
CA LYS A 374 -17.48 2.61 -29.30
C LYS A 374 -16.19 3.04 -28.61
N TYR A 375 -15.95 2.54 -27.41
CA TYR A 375 -14.86 3.01 -26.53
C TYR A 375 -13.61 2.11 -26.57
N GLY A 376 -13.70 0.95 -27.18
CA GLY A 376 -12.61 -0.02 -27.25
C GLY A 376 -12.34 -0.79 -25.95
N THR A 377 -13.15 -0.56 -24.91
CA THR A 377 -12.93 -1.08 -23.56
C THR A 377 -14.25 -1.13 -22.79
N ASP A 378 -14.32 -1.97 -21.74
CA ASP A 378 -15.42 -1.98 -20.77
C ASP A 378 -15.26 -0.85 -19.73
N ALA A 379 -14.10 -0.18 -19.65
CA ALA A 379 -13.81 0.84 -18.63
C ALA A 379 -14.74 2.08 -18.69
N ALA A 380 -15.31 2.40 -19.87
CA ALA A 380 -16.19 3.56 -20.03
C ALA A 380 -17.44 3.47 -19.13
N GLU A 381 -18.03 2.28 -18.98
CA GLU A 381 -19.22 2.06 -18.15
C GLU A 381 -18.91 2.30 -16.66
N TYR A 382 -17.76 1.81 -16.21
CA TYR A 382 -17.28 2.02 -14.84
C TYR A 382 -16.99 3.51 -14.58
N ILE A 383 -16.40 4.22 -15.54
CA ILE A 383 -16.15 5.66 -15.45
C ILE A 383 -17.47 6.43 -15.32
N HIS A 384 -18.48 6.12 -16.15
CA HIS A 384 -19.77 6.78 -16.09
C HIS A 384 -20.45 6.60 -14.72
N CYS A 385 -20.48 5.36 -14.21
CA CYS A 385 -21.05 5.03 -12.92
C CYS A 385 -20.28 5.70 -11.77
N ALA A 386 -18.96 5.58 -11.75
CA ALA A 386 -18.11 6.17 -10.72
C ALA A 386 -18.23 7.70 -10.68
N ASN A 387 -18.25 8.37 -11.84
CA ASN A 387 -18.45 9.80 -11.92
C ASN A 387 -19.78 10.24 -11.29
N TYR A 388 -20.85 9.49 -11.55
CA TYR A 388 -22.16 9.75 -10.94
C TYR A 388 -22.12 9.59 -9.42
N LEU A 389 -21.69 8.42 -8.93
CA LEU A 389 -21.67 8.10 -7.50
C LEU A 389 -20.74 9.05 -6.73
N ALA A 390 -19.54 9.29 -7.24
CA ALA A 390 -18.56 10.18 -6.59
C ALA A 390 -19.08 11.63 -6.49
N LYS A 391 -19.80 12.12 -7.51
CA LYS A 391 -20.41 13.44 -7.49
C LYS A 391 -21.53 13.54 -6.44
N GLU A 392 -22.36 12.50 -6.33
CA GLU A 392 -23.43 12.49 -5.34
C GLU A 392 -22.88 12.43 -3.91
N LEU A 393 -21.92 11.54 -3.66
CA LEU A 393 -21.29 11.40 -2.35
C LEU A 393 -20.52 12.65 -1.91
N GLN A 394 -19.89 13.37 -2.82
CA GLN A 394 -19.17 14.60 -2.50
C GLN A 394 -20.05 15.71 -1.92
N LYS A 395 -21.36 15.67 -2.16
CA LYS A 395 -22.30 16.66 -1.57
C LYS A 395 -22.35 16.56 -0.04
N GLU A 396 -22.24 15.36 0.51
CA GLU A 396 -22.29 15.10 1.94
C GLU A 396 -20.87 14.90 2.53
N TYR A 397 -19.93 14.39 1.73
CA TYR A 397 -18.54 14.12 2.11
C TYR A 397 -17.58 14.90 1.19
N PRO A 398 -17.32 16.19 1.45
CA PRO A 398 -16.58 17.06 0.52
C PRO A 398 -15.17 16.58 0.14
N THR A 399 -14.52 15.79 1.01
CA THR A 399 -13.18 15.22 0.75
C THR A 399 -13.23 13.81 0.15
N PHE A 400 -14.44 13.31 -0.17
CA PHE A 400 -14.60 11.96 -0.71
C PHE A 400 -13.94 11.81 -2.08
N ARG A 401 -13.23 10.70 -2.25
CA ARG A 401 -12.61 10.26 -3.50
C ARG A 401 -12.98 8.82 -3.82
N MET A 402 -13.02 8.51 -5.10
CA MET A 402 -13.30 7.17 -5.60
C MET A 402 -12.18 6.73 -6.55
N THR A 403 -11.74 5.48 -6.43
CA THR A 403 -10.67 4.91 -7.27
C THR A 403 -11.19 3.74 -8.08
N LEU A 404 -11.02 3.82 -9.40
CA LEU A 404 -11.21 2.73 -10.35
C LEU A 404 -9.88 2.02 -10.62
N PHE A 405 -9.91 0.77 -11.09
CA PHE A 405 -8.72 0.03 -11.53
C PHE A 405 -8.64 -0.02 -13.05
N ALA A 406 -7.48 0.36 -13.59
CA ALA A 406 -7.09 0.01 -14.96
C ALA A 406 -6.42 -1.37 -14.95
N TYR A 407 -7.25 -2.42 -14.90
CA TYR A 407 -6.83 -3.81 -14.76
C TYR A 407 -7.81 -4.74 -15.49
N SER A 408 -7.34 -5.93 -15.93
CA SER A 408 -8.17 -6.93 -16.61
C SER A 408 -8.87 -6.33 -17.84
N GLY A 409 -10.17 -6.50 -18.00
CA GLY A 409 -10.98 -5.92 -19.09
C GLY A 409 -11.12 -4.39 -19.04
N LEU A 410 -10.79 -3.77 -17.91
CA LEU A 410 -10.76 -2.32 -17.73
C LEU A 410 -9.38 -1.71 -17.98
N LYS A 411 -8.40 -2.51 -18.44
CA LYS A 411 -7.01 -2.06 -18.61
C LYS A 411 -6.86 -0.99 -19.69
N ASP A 412 -7.58 -1.15 -20.79
CA ASP A 412 -7.46 -0.25 -21.93
C ASP A 412 -8.27 1.04 -21.66
N ALA A 413 -7.63 2.19 -21.93
CA ALA A 413 -8.26 3.47 -21.77
C ALA A 413 -9.30 3.76 -22.86
N PRO A 414 -10.43 4.44 -22.59
CA PRO A 414 -11.39 4.88 -23.59
C PRO A 414 -10.88 6.09 -24.38
N THR A 415 -9.72 5.91 -25.03
CA THR A 415 -8.99 6.93 -25.78
C THR A 415 -8.66 6.44 -27.18
N LYS A 416 -8.33 7.37 -28.06
CA LYS A 416 -7.90 7.08 -29.43
C LYS A 416 -6.69 7.93 -29.81
N LEU A 417 -5.92 7.49 -30.78
CA LEU A 417 -4.85 8.31 -31.37
C LEU A 417 -5.42 9.34 -32.33
N ASN A 418 -5.05 10.61 -32.15
CA ASN A 418 -5.36 11.69 -33.07
C ASN A 418 -4.41 11.67 -34.29
N ALA A 419 -4.60 12.61 -35.23
CA ALA A 419 -3.79 12.69 -36.45
C ALA A 419 -2.29 12.98 -36.18
N LYS A 420 -1.92 13.41 -34.98
CA LYS A 420 -0.53 13.66 -34.57
C LYS A 420 0.11 12.46 -33.86
N GLY A 421 -0.66 11.40 -33.65
CA GLY A 421 -0.20 10.25 -32.88
C GLY A 421 -0.25 10.44 -31.35
N GLU A 422 -1.02 11.41 -30.86
CA GLU A 422 -1.25 11.67 -29.44
C GLU A 422 -2.58 11.04 -29.03
N TYR A 423 -2.68 10.51 -27.81
CA TYR A 423 -3.93 10.01 -27.29
C TYR A 423 -4.88 11.17 -26.93
N GLU A 424 -6.15 11.00 -27.21
CA GLU A 424 -7.25 11.89 -26.83
C GLU A 424 -8.47 11.06 -26.38
N PRO A 425 -9.34 11.58 -25.48
CA PRO A 425 -10.58 10.90 -25.11
C PRO A 425 -11.44 10.60 -26.34
N ILE A 426 -12.16 9.49 -26.31
CA ILE A 426 -13.13 9.18 -27.39
C ILE A 426 -14.20 10.28 -27.45
N ASP A 427 -14.70 10.71 -26.29
CA ASP A 427 -15.56 11.86 -26.10
C ASP A 427 -15.47 12.36 -24.64
N ASP A 428 -16.17 13.47 -24.33
CA ASP A 428 -16.12 14.10 -23.01
C ASP A 428 -16.78 13.29 -21.89
N THR A 429 -17.59 12.28 -22.21
CA THR A 429 -18.30 11.47 -21.21
C THR A 429 -17.37 10.55 -20.42
N VAL A 430 -16.18 10.25 -20.96
CA VAL A 430 -15.16 9.43 -20.29
C VAL A 430 -14.14 10.26 -19.52
N LEU A 431 -14.31 11.58 -19.44
CA LEU A 431 -13.47 12.41 -18.57
C LEU A 431 -13.82 12.14 -17.10
N LEU A 432 -12.80 12.00 -16.28
CA LEU A 432 -12.98 11.78 -14.84
C LEU A 432 -13.36 13.07 -14.12
N ASN A 433 -14.25 12.97 -13.14
CA ASN A 433 -14.47 14.03 -12.15
C ASN A 433 -13.19 14.24 -11.32
N ASP A 434 -13.06 15.42 -10.70
CA ASP A 434 -11.86 15.77 -9.92
C ASP A 434 -11.66 14.88 -8.67
N ASN A 435 -12.70 14.18 -8.22
CA ASN A 435 -12.67 13.24 -7.12
C ASN A 435 -12.74 11.76 -7.55
N VAL A 436 -12.47 11.47 -8.82
CA VAL A 436 -12.35 10.09 -9.34
C VAL A 436 -10.95 9.87 -9.87
N ASP A 437 -10.30 8.82 -9.40
CA ASP A 437 -8.93 8.44 -9.73
C ASP A 437 -8.89 7.10 -10.45
N ILE A 438 -7.82 6.84 -11.20
CA ILE A 438 -7.52 5.53 -11.76
C ILE A 438 -6.27 4.98 -11.10
N MET A 439 -6.38 3.78 -10.56
CA MET A 439 -5.22 2.98 -10.16
C MET A 439 -4.76 2.15 -11.34
N MET A 440 -3.59 2.48 -11.84
CA MET A 440 -2.98 1.80 -12.96
C MET A 440 -2.21 0.58 -12.47
N CYS A 441 -2.63 -0.62 -12.89
CA CYS A 441 -2.02 -1.88 -12.48
C CYS A 441 -0.87 -2.25 -13.42
N PHE A 442 0.36 -2.05 -12.96
CA PHE A 442 1.59 -2.33 -13.69
C PHE A 442 2.10 -3.73 -13.37
N SER A 443 1.50 -4.74 -14.00
CA SER A 443 1.83 -6.15 -13.75
C SER A 443 3.13 -6.62 -14.38
N LYS A 444 3.68 -5.85 -15.32
CA LYS A 444 4.89 -6.22 -16.07
C LYS A 444 5.78 -5.02 -16.29
N HIS A 445 6.94 -5.00 -15.66
CA HIS A 445 7.97 -4.01 -15.95
C HIS A 445 9.35 -4.54 -15.53
N ASN A 446 10.37 -4.11 -16.26
CA ASN A 446 11.74 -4.33 -15.87
C ASN A 446 12.08 -3.34 -14.73
N ARG A 447 12.36 -3.84 -13.54
CA ARG A 447 12.60 -3.04 -12.33
C ARG A 447 14.04 -2.55 -12.20
N THR A 448 14.91 -2.97 -13.10
CA THR A 448 16.31 -2.54 -13.13
C THR A 448 16.55 -1.35 -14.04
N THR A 449 15.53 -0.92 -14.78
CA THR A 449 15.54 0.25 -15.64
C THR A 449 14.48 1.25 -15.19
N GLU A 450 14.46 2.43 -15.79
CA GLU A 450 13.43 3.42 -15.54
C GLU A 450 12.03 2.85 -15.78
N PHE A 451 11.12 3.15 -14.88
CA PHE A 451 9.75 2.64 -14.90
C PHE A 451 9.03 2.87 -16.24
N LEU A 452 9.25 4.00 -16.88
CA LEU A 452 8.74 4.34 -18.21
C LEU A 452 9.85 4.34 -19.27
N ASP A 453 10.85 3.46 -19.15
CA ASP A 453 11.84 3.27 -20.22
C ASP A 453 11.15 2.84 -21.51
N PRO A 454 11.36 3.57 -22.64
CA PRO A 454 10.61 3.31 -23.88
C PRO A 454 11.01 2.01 -24.61
N VAL A 455 12.09 1.38 -24.20
CA VAL A 455 12.58 0.12 -24.79
C VAL A 455 12.24 -1.05 -23.89
N GLU A 456 12.71 -1.01 -22.65
CA GLU A 456 12.56 -2.10 -21.69
C GLU A 456 11.14 -2.17 -21.09
N ASN A 457 10.49 -1.01 -20.95
CA ASN A 457 9.14 -0.88 -20.38
C ASN A 457 8.13 -0.27 -21.38
N GLU A 458 8.28 -0.52 -22.69
CA GLU A 458 7.43 0.04 -23.75
C GLU A 458 5.92 -0.16 -23.47
N THR A 459 5.54 -1.32 -22.91
CA THR A 459 4.15 -1.62 -22.57
C THR A 459 3.61 -0.64 -21.52
N ASN A 460 4.39 -0.30 -20.50
CA ASN A 460 4.01 0.65 -19.47
C ASN A 460 3.91 2.07 -20.03
N VAL A 461 4.85 2.45 -20.90
CA VAL A 461 4.82 3.75 -21.58
C VAL A 461 3.53 3.92 -22.39
N LYS A 462 3.14 2.91 -23.15
CA LYS A 462 1.89 2.91 -23.94
C LYS A 462 0.66 2.94 -23.03
N PHE A 463 0.67 2.15 -21.98
CA PHE A 463 -0.41 2.07 -21.01
C PHE A 463 -0.60 3.41 -20.32
N GLU A 464 0.46 4.01 -19.79
CA GLU A 464 0.43 5.33 -19.15
C GLU A 464 -0.03 6.43 -20.14
N ALA A 465 0.54 6.45 -21.34
CA ALA A 465 0.19 7.44 -22.35
C ALA A 465 -1.28 7.36 -22.78
N SER A 466 -1.86 6.16 -22.85
CA SER A 466 -3.25 5.97 -23.25
C SER A 466 -4.24 6.54 -22.21
N TRP A 467 -3.94 6.40 -20.92
CA TRP A 467 -4.77 6.92 -19.84
C TRP A 467 -4.55 8.40 -19.54
N SER A 468 -3.34 8.91 -19.83
CA SER A 468 -2.90 10.26 -19.46
C SER A 468 -3.90 11.41 -19.81
N PRO A 469 -4.61 11.38 -20.96
CA PRO A 469 -5.54 12.46 -21.31
C PRO A 469 -6.77 12.59 -20.42
N ILE A 470 -7.14 11.53 -19.69
CA ILE A 470 -8.34 11.50 -18.86
C ILE A 470 -8.04 11.46 -17.36
N LEU A 471 -6.79 11.18 -16.98
CA LEU A 471 -6.37 11.11 -15.57
C LEU A 471 -6.37 12.50 -14.92
N LYS A 472 -6.87 12.56 -13.69
CA LYS A 472 -6.77 13.72 -12.81
C LYS A 472 -5.68 13.50 -11.76
N LYS A 473 -5.79 12.46 -10.99
CA LYS A 473 -4.78 11.98 -10.04
C LYS A 473 -4.32 10.60 -10.51
N ARG A 474 -3.03 10.32 -10.34
CA ARG A 474 -2.45 9.03 -10.72
C ARG A 474 -2.16 8.22 -9.48
N THR A 475 -2.61 6.98 -9.50
CA THR A 475 -2.29 5.98 -8.50
C THR A 475 -1.75 4.74 -9.21
N ALA A 476 -0.86 4.00 -8.56
CA ALA A 476 -0.22 2.82 -9.15
C ALA A 476 -0.39 1.60 -8.27
N TRP A 477 -0.74 0.48 -8.89
CA TRP A 477 -0.59 -0.84 -8.30
C TRP A 477 0.67 -1.45 -8.88
N MET A 478 1.62 -1.74 -8.02
CA MET A 478 2.93 -2.29 -8.35
C MET A 478 3.10 -3.68 -7.75
N TYR A 479 4.05 -4.40 -8.28
CA TYR A 479 4.54 -5.66 -7.73
C TYR A 479 6.04 -5.53 -7.46
N GLY A 480 6.42 -4.46 -6.75
CA GLY A 480 7.81 -4.07 -6.48
C GLY A 480 8.55 -5.06 -5.61
N LEU A 481 7.80 -5.85 -4.86
CA LEU A 481 8.30 -6.86 -3.94
C LEU A 481 7.79 -8.24 -4.37
N THR A 482 8.30 -9.30 -3.79
CA THR A 482 8.01 -10.68 -4.20
C THR A 482 6.52 -11.02 -4.06
N TYR A 483 5.90 -11.43 -5.16
CA TYR A 483 4.51 -11.84 -5.24
C TYR A 483 4.41 -13.24 -5.86
N TYR A 484 3.74 -14.21 -5.21
CA TYR A 484 3.62 -15.62 -5.64
C TYR A 484 4.95 -16.29 -6.03
N GLN A 485 6.05 -15.92 -5.40
CA GLN A 485 7.36 -16.55 -5.64
C GLN A 485 7.84 -17.34 -4.43
N ASP A 486 8.83 -18.17 -4.69
CA ASP A 486 9.62 -18.86 -3.67
C ASP A 486 10.38 -17.84 -2.80
N TYR A 487 9.98 -17.69 -1.55
CA TYR A 487 10.52 -16.69 -0.63
C TYR A 487 11.99 -16.89 -0.27
N PHE A 488 12.54 -18.05 -0.61
CA PHE A 488 13.97 -18.32 -0.44
C PHE A 488 14.83 -17.86 -1.61
N VAL A 489 14.22 -17.46 -2.74
CA VAL A 489 14.96 -17.10 -3.94
C VAL A 489 15.11 -15.59 -4.02
N PRO A 490 16.34 -15.06 -4.01
CA PRO A 490 16.58 -13.62 -4.17
C PRO A 490 16.06 -13.13 -5.53
N THR A 491 15.22 -12.11 -5.53
CA THR A 491 14.52 -11.70 -6.77
C THR A 491 14.44 -10.21 -7.01
N SER A 492 14.80 -9.38 -6.07
CA SER A 492 14.56 -7.95 -6.21
C SER A 492 15.83 -7.13 -6.01
N THR A 493 15.91 -6.06 -6.75
CA THR A 493 16.93 -5.03 -6.54
C THR A 493 16.30 -3.84 -5.82
N ILE A 494 16.70 -3.60 -4.59
CA ILE A 494 16.19 -2.48 -3.76
C ILE A 494 16.41 -1.13 -4.46
N MET A 495 17.54 -0.99 -5.15
CA MET A 495 17.86 0.24 -5.88
C MET A 495 16.85 0.53 -6.99
N GLY A 496 16.46 -0.48 -7.76
CA GLY A 496 15.44 -0.33 -8.81
C GLY A 496 14.07 0.07 -8.26
N VAL A 497 13.67 -0.46 -7.11
CA VAL A 497 12.43 -0.07 -6.44
C VAL A 497 12.46 1.41 -6.06
N ALA A 498 13.55 1.90 -5.48
CA ALA A 498 13.69 3.29 -5.08
C ALA A 498 13.65 4.25 -6.28
N ASP A 499 14.33 3.92 -7.37
CA ASP A 499 14.28 4.69 -8.61
C ASP A 499 12.88 4.73 -9.20
N ASN A 500 12.15 3.61 -9.17
CA ASN A 500 10.77 3.56 -9.63
C ASN A 500 9.83 4.47 -8.83
N TYR A 501 9.99 4.54 -7.50
CA TYR A 501 9.20 5.46 -6.67
C TYR A 501 9.50 6.92 -7.01
N ARG A 502 10.77 7.26 -7.26
CA ARG A 502 11.16 8.60 -7.71
C ARG A 502 10.52 8.96 -9.05
N HIS A 503 10.57 8.05 -10.02
CA HIS A 503 9.92 8.26 -11.32
C HIS A 503 8.41 8.41 -11.18
N LEU A 504 7.75 7.57 -10.40
CA LEU A 504 6.32 7.68 -10.16
C LEU A 504 5.95 9.04 -9.56
N PHE A 505 6.74 9.54 -8.61
CA PHE A 505 6.56 10.89 -8.08
C PHE A 505 6.73 11.96 -9.18
N GLU A 506 7.76 11.85 -10.02
CA GLU A 506 8.03 12.76 -11.13
C GLU A 506 6.90 12.76 -12.19
N TYR A 507 6.21 11.63 -12.36
CA TYR A 507 5.01 11.51 -13.18
C TYR A 507 3.73 11.84 -12.42
N ASN A 508 3.84 12.43 -11.23
CA ASN A 508 2.71 12.92 -10.43
C ASN A 508 1.78 11.80 -9.90
N TYR A 509 2.31 10.61 -9.66
CA TYR A 509 1.59 9.59 -8.90
C TYR A 509 1.54 9.98 -7.43
N LYS A 510 0.37 9.81 -6.82
CA LYS A 510 0.11 10.21 -5.43
C LYS A 510 0.02 9.04 -4.48
N LEU A 511 -0.33 7.89 -5.00
CA LEU A 511 -0.46 6.67 -4.25
C LEU A 511 0.24 5.55 -5.00
N ILE A 512 0.97 4.74 -4.27
CA ILE A 512 1.51 3.47 -4.73
C ILE A 512 0.99 2.38 -3.81
N PHE A 513 0.29 1.41 -4.39
CA PHE A 513 0.03 0.13 -3.76
C PHE A 513 1.06 -0.86 -4.28
N ASP A 514 1.99 -1.28 -3.43
CA ASP A 514 2.99 -2.28 -3.79
C ASP A 514 2.56 -3.62 -3.23
N GLU A 515 1.95 -4.44 -4.08
CA GLU A 515 1.45 -5.74 -3.67
C GLU A 515 2.59 -6.72 -3.43
N ALA A 516 2.60 -7.28 -2.23
CA ALA A 516 3.59 -8.25 -1.83
C ALA A 516 2.96 -9.27 -0.89
N GLN A 517 3.06 -10.53 -1.21
CA GLN A 517 2.51 -11.58 -0.36
C GLN A 517 3.43 -11.98 0.79
N VAL A 518 4.69 -11.70 0.66
CA VAL A 518 5.70 -12.01 1.68
C VAL A 518 5.40 -11.38 3.03
N GLY A 519 4.72 -10.25 3.06
CA GLY A 519 4.46 -9.51 4.29
C GLY A 519 3.54 -10.15 5.32
N LYS A 520 2.90 -11.25 4.97
CA LYS A 520 2.12 -12.01 5.95
C LYS A 520 3.01 -12.94 6.80
N PHE A 521 4.25 -13.11 6.42
CA PHE A 521 5.10 -14.18 6.96
C PHE A 521 6.52 -13.67 7.17
N VAL A 522 7.21 -14.21 8.17
CA VAL A 522 8.66 -14.06 8.30
C VAL A 522 9.30 -14.66 7.04
N SER A 523 10.21 -13.93 6.43
CA SER A 523 10.81 -14.31 5.16
C SER A 523 12.25 -13.81 5.07
N PRO A 524 13.17 -14.57 4.47
CA PRO A 524 14.52 -14.14 4.14
C PRO A 524 14.51 -13.14 2.96
N ASP A 525 15.63 -12.95 2.30
CA ASP A 525 15.82 -12.06 1.15
C ASP A 525 15.58 -10.58 1.51
N TRP A 526 16.14 -10.18 2.67
CA TRP A 526 16.15 -8.79 3.14
C TRP A 526 14.76 -8.15 3.25
N ALA A 527 13.72 -8.94 3.54
CA ALA A 527 12.34 -8.47 3.55
C ALA A 527 12.11 -7.27 4.49
N THR A 528 12.76 -7.26 5.67
CA THR A 528 12.67 -6.15 6.62
C THR A 528 13.35 -4.89 6.09
N LEU A 529 14.53 -5.01 5.50
CA LEU A 529 15.23 -3.90 4.83
C LEU A 529 14.38 -3.32 3.69
N LYS A 530 13.81 -4.18 2.85
CA LYS A 530 12.92 -3.75 1.75
C LYS A 530 11.76 -2.90 2.26
N THR A 531 11.13 -3.33 3.36
CA THR A 531 10.05 -2.59 4.00
C THR A 531 10.51 -1.22 4.50
N TYR A 532 11.66 -1.16 5.15
CA TYR A 532 12.24 0.09 5.64
C TYR A 532 12.53 1.07 4.50
N ILE A 533 13.18 0.61 3.42
CA ILE A 533 13.54 1.43 2.26
C ILE A 533 12.29 1.95 1.55
N VAL A 534 11.32 1.09 1.24
CA VAL A 534 10.08 1.48 0.57
C VAL A 534 9.31 2.52 1.38
N SER A 535 9.24 2.35 2.70
CA SER A 535 8.58 3.30 3.60
C SER A 535 9.28 4.66 3.61
N SER A 536 10.60 4.66 3.73
CA SER A 536 11.42 5.88 3.77
C SER A 536 11.35 6.65 2.45
N ILE A 537 11.49 5.95 1.31
CA ILE A 537 11.43 6.54 -0.03
C ILE A 537 10.00 7.02 -0.35
N GLY A 538 8.97 6.34 0.11
CA GLY A 538 7.59 6.81 -0.05
C GLY A 538 7.34 8.15 0.63
N TRP A 539 7.96 8.39 1.77
CA TRP A 539 7.86 9.68 2.45
C TRP A 539 8.64 10.80 1.72
N ASN A 540 9.89 10.52 1.35
CA ASN A 540 10.73 11.46 0.59
C ASN A 540 11.55 10.69 -0.46
N VAL A 541 11.15 10.80 -1.73
CA VAL A 541 11.72 10.02 -2.85
C VAL A 541 13.16 10.40 -3.22
N TYR A 542 13.68 11.54 -2.71
CA TYR A 542 15.03 11.99 -2.98
C TYR A 542 16.02 11.68 -1.85
N GLN A 543 15.64 10.87 -0.87
CA GLN A 543 16.60 10.36 0.10
C GLN A 543 17.67 9.50 -0.61
N ASP A 544 18.89 9.53 -0.09
CA ASP A 544 19.97 8.66 -0.57
C ASP A 544 19.74 7.24 -0.05
N VAL A 545 19.48 6.32 -0.97
CA VAL A 545 19.19 4.92 -0.64
C VAL A 545 20.38 4.22 -0.02
N ASN A 546 21.60 4.58 -0.43
CA ASN A 546 22.81 3.97 0.15
C ASN A 546 22.99 4.41 1.61
N GLU A 547 22.76 5.70 1.91
CA GLU A 547 22.79 6.19 3.30
C GLU A 547 21.70 5.49 4.15
N LEU A 548 20.51 5.28 3.62
CA LEU A 548 19.46 4.54 4.31
C LEU A 548 19.84 3.08 4.56
N ILE A 549 20.46 2.41 3.58
CA ILE A 549 20.92 1.03 3.71
C ILE A 549 22.03 0.96 4.78
N GLU A 550 23.05 1.81 4.72
CA GLU A 550 24.15 1.82 5.69
C GLU A 550 23.62 2.06 7.12
N ASP A 551 22.75 3.06 7.30
CA ASP A 551 22.11 3.38 8.58
C ASP A 551 21.28 2.20 9.11
N TYR A 552 20.53 1.52 8.23
CA TYR A 552 19.79 0.31 8.59
C TYR A 552 20.72 -0.79 9.08
N PHE A 553 21.79 -1.11 8.35
CA PHE A 553 22.72 -2.18 8.74
C PHE A 553 23.41 -1.88 10.07
N GLU A 554 23.83 -0.65 10.31
CA GLU A 554 24.43 -0.23 11.58
C GLU A 554 23.49 -0.47 12.77
N HIS A 555 22.23 -0.10 12.63
CA HIS A 555 21.25 -0.21 13.71
C HIS A 555 20.64 -1.62 13.84
N PHE A 556 20.40 -2.31 12.74
CA PHE A 556 19.74 -3.62 12.78
C PHE A 556 20.71 -4.77 13.08
N PHE A 557 21.93 -4.72 12.54
CA PHE A 557 22.91 -5.80 12.71
C PHE A 557 24.04 -5.47 13.70
N LYS A 558 24.17 -4.22 14.18
CA LYS A 558 25.15 -3.80 15.20
C LYS A 558 26.60 -4.24 14.82
N ALA A 559 27.26 -5.05 15.66
CA ALA A 559 28.61 -5.53 15.40
C ALA A 559 28.74 -6.35 14.10
N ALA A 560 27.66 -6.93 13.61
CA ALA A 560 27.63 -7.68 12.34
C ALA A 560 27.31 -6.79 11.12
N ALA A 561 27.12 -5.47 11.29
CA ALA A 561 26.69 -4.57 10.22
C ALA A 561 27.57 -4.68 8.98
N LYS A 562 28.90 -4.62 9.15
CA LYS A 562 29.84 -4.65 8.03
C LYS A 562 29.78 -5.94 7.21
N PRO A 563 29.95 -7.15 7.79
CA PRO A 563 29.89 -8.38 7.00
C PRO A 563 28.50 -8.64 6.41
N MET A 564 27.43 -8.21 7.05
CA MET A 564 26.06 -8.32 6.52
C MET A 564 25.87 -7.39 5.32
N LEU A 565 26.33 -6.15 5.39
CA LEU A 565 26.30 -5.19 4.27
C LEU A 565 27.15 -5.69 3.09
N GLU A 566 28.32 -6.28 3.35
CA GLU A 566 29.14 -6.90 2.31
C GLU A 566 28.42 -8.08 1.63
N ALA A 567 27.70 -8.92 2.40
CA ALA A 567 26.88 -10.01 1.84
C ALA A 567 25.74 -9.44 0.98
N PHE A 568 25.03 -8.45 1.48
CA PHE A 568 23.96 -7.77 0.76
C PHE A 568 24.48 -7.20 -0.58
N ASN A 569 25.58 -6.45 -0.57
CA ASN A 569 26.13 -5.84 -1.78
C ASN A 569 26.55 -6.90 -2.81
N LEU A 570 27.19 -8.00 -2.40
CA LEU A 570 27.55 -9.10 -3.30
C LEU A 570 26.31 -9.74 -3.96
N GLU A 571 25.23 -9.87 -3.22
CA GLU A 571 23.98 -10.41 -3.74
C GLU A 571 23.32 -9.42 -4.71
N GLN A 572 23.21 -8.12 -4.34
CA GLN A 572 22.62 -7.09 -5.20
C GLN A 572 23.42 -6.87 -6.50
N ASP A 573 24.75 -6.88 -6.43
CA ASP A 573 25.62 -6.83 -7.62
C ASP A 573 25.31 -8.00 -8.57
N ARG A 574 25.12 -9.22 -8.01
CA ARG A 574 24.76 -10.38 -8.81
C ARG A 574 23.38 -10.27 -9.42
N LEU A 575 22.39 -9.85 -8.65
CA LEU A 575 21.02 -9.65 -9.14
C LEU A 575 20.97 -8.58 -10.26
N THR A 576 21.70 -7.48 -10.09
CA THR A 576 21.82 -6.45 -11.12
C THR A 576 22.44 -6.99 -12.40
N GLN A 577 23.51 -7.77 -12.30
CA GLN A 577 24.14 -8.40 -13.47
C GLN A 577 23.20 -9.38 -14.17
N LEU A 578 22.47 -10.20 -13.40
CA LEU A 578 21.51 -11.15 -13.95
C LEU A 578 20.36 -10.44 -14.68
N SER A 579 19.90 -9.31 -14.17
CA SER A 579 18.85 -8.51 -14.82
C SER A 579 19.29 -7.98 -16.19
N VAL A 580 20.56 -7.55 -16.31
CA VAL A 580 21.13 -7.13 -17.59
C VAL A 580 21.26 -8.31 -18.55
N ASP A 581 21.76 -9.46 -18.07
CA ASP A 581 22.05 -10.63 -18.90
C ASP A 581 20.79 -11.38 -19.35
N MET A 582 19.76 -11.42 -18.55
CA MET A 582 18.58 -12.29 -18.72
C MET A 582 17.27 -11.53 -18.91
N GLY A 583 17.31 -10.19 -18.89
CA GLY A 583 16.13 -9.34 -18.90
C GLY A 583 15.38 -9.37 -17.56
N ASP A 584 14.09 -9.03 -17.58
CA ASP A 584 13.29 -8.89 -16.37
C ASP A 584 13.11 -10.20 -15.60
N LEU A 585 14.05 -10.49 -14.71
CA LEU A 585 13.96 -11.59 -13.74
C LEU A 585 12.86 -11.36 -12.69
N THR A 586 12.36 -10.15 -12.59
CA THR A 586 11.38 -9.75 -11.60
C THR A 586 9.96 -9.74 -12.15
N ASN A 587 9.77 -10.12 -13.42
CA ASN A 587 8.45 -10.23 -14.02
C ASN A 587 7.76 -11.54 -13.61
N ILE A 588 7.20 -11.49 -12.45
CA ILE A 588 6.64 -12.59 -11.68
C ILE A 588 5.31 -13.08 -12.24
N MET A 589 4.56 -12.18 -12.88
CA MET A 589 3.19 -12.46 -13.31
C MET A 589 3.09 -13.24 -14.63
N SER A 590 4.16 -13.25 -15.45
CA SER A 590 4.04 -13.82 -16.79
C SER A 590 4.39 -15.30 -16.88
N ASP A 591 5.32 -15.80 -16.08
CA ASP A 591 5.66 -17.22 -15.94
C ASP A 591 6.62 -17.43 -14.76
N SER A 592 6.05 -17.56 -13.55
CA SER A 592 6.80 -17.78 -12.32
C SER A 592 7.73 -18.99 -12.37
N ASN A 593 7.36 -20.03 -13.14
CA ASN A 593 8.18 -21.23 -13.28
C ASN A 593 9.40 -21.02 -14.19
N ALA A 594 9.28 -20.19 -15.24
CA ALA A 594 10.39 -19.90 -16.13
C ALA A 594 11.42 -18.99 -15.44
N ALA A 595 10.97 -17.94 -14.76
CA ALA A 595 11.82 -17.06 -13.97
C ALA A 595 12.52 -17.82 -12.85
N LEU A 596 11.80 -18.65 -12.09
CA LEU A 596 12.36 -19.49 -11.05
C LEU A 596 13.41 -20.49 -11.56
N LYS A 597 13.17 -21.13 -12.70
CA LYS A 597 14.15 -22.01 -13.35
C LYS A 597 15.37 -21.27 -13.84
N ALA A 598 15.21 -20.04 -14.32
CA ALA A 598 16.30 -19.18 -14.73
C ALA A 598 17.19 -18.79 -13.55
N MET A 599 16.62 -18.58 -12.38
CA MET A 599 17.34 -18.27 -11.15
C MET A 599 18.02 -19.49 -10.52
N LEU A 600 17.39 -20.68 -10.56
CA LEU A 600 17.89 -21.90 -9.90
C LEU A 600 18.85 -22.69 -10.80
N ASN A 601 19.87 -22.06 -11.32
CA ASN A 601 20.89 -22.74 -12.16
C ASN A 601 22.33 -22.26 -11.85
N GLU A 602 23.31 -23.04 -12.31
CA GLU A 602 24.73 -22.82 -12.00
C GLU A 602 25.33 -21.58 -12.67
N ASP A 603 24.81 -21.19 -13.83
CA ASP A 603 25.28 -20.00 -14.56
C ASP A 603 24.76 -18.73 -13.85
N ALA A 604 23.52 -18.77 -13.33
CA ALA A 604 22.98 -17.68 -12.55
C ALA A 604 23.69 -17.52 -11.22
N TRP A 605 23.93 -18.61 -10.49
CA TRP A 605 24.55 -18.57 -9.16
C TRP A 605 25.74 -19.55 -9.08
N PRO A 606 26.96 -19.17 -9.50
CA PRO A 606 28.15 -19.99 -9.35
C PRO A 606 28.40 -20.39 -7.91
N GLU A 607 28.80 -21.65 -7.65
CA GLU A 607 28.97 -22.16 -6.28
C GLU A 607 29.99 -21.35 -5.45
N ASN A 608 31.05 -20.86 -6.09
CA ASN A 608 32.02 -20.02 -5.41
C ASN A 608 31.43 -18.70 -4.89
N LEU A 609 30.46 -18.13 -5.59
CA LEU A 609 29.75 -16.92 -5.12
C LEU A 609 28.86 -17.25 -3.91
N LEU A 610 28.09 -18.35 -4.00
CA LEU A 610 27.28 -18.80 -2.86
C LEU A 610 28.13 -19.10 -1.60
N LEU A 611 29.33 -19.67 -1.79
CA LEU A 611 30.28 -19.89 -0.70
C LEU A 611 30.83 -18.58 -0.14
N GLN A 612 31.16 -17.59 -1.00
CA GLN A 612 31.59 -16.27 -0.53
C GLN A 612 30.51 -15.57 0.30
N LEU A 613 29.25 -15.68 -0.10
CA LEU A 613 28.12 -15.15 0.67
C LEU A 613 28.01 -15.85 2.04
N LEU A 614 28.12 -17.19 2.08
CA LEU A 614 28.12 -17.94 3.33
C LEU A 614 29.30 -17.57 4.24
N ASP A 615 30.49 -17.35 3.69
CA ASP A 615 31.65 -16.87 4.45
C ASP A 615 31.38 -15.51 5.10
N LYS A 616 30.66 -14.60 4.45
CA LYS A 616 30.25 -13.32 5.03
C LYS A 616 29.28 -13.47 6.19
N PHE A 617 28.35 -14.39 6.10
CA PHE A 617 27.46 -14.71 7.23
C PHE A 617 28.24 -15.35 8.40
N ASP A 618 29.25 -16.17 8.12
CA ASP A 618 30.14 -16.71 9.15
C ASP A 618 30.97 -15.61 9.84
N GLU A 619 31.44 -14.59 9.08
CA GLU A 619 32.06 -13.39 9.65
C GLU A 619 31.07 -12.62 10.54
N ALA A 620 29.80 -12.50 10.13
CA ALA A 620 28.73 -11.86 10.90
C ALA A 620 28.47 -12.58 12.23
N TYR A 621 28.36 -13.92 12.22
CA TYR A 621 28.23 -14.71 13.45
C TYR A 621 29.41 -14.52 14.41
N LYS A 622 30.63 -14.45 13.89
CA LYS A 622 31.82 -14.18 14.71
C LYS A 622 31.79 -12.79 15.32
N ALA A 623 31.32 -11.80 14.57
CA ALA A 623 31.26 -10.42 15.04
C ALA A 623 30.31 -10.23 16.23
N ILE A 624 29.21 -10.97 16.31
CA ILE A 624 28.25 -10.87 17.43
C ILE A 624 28.67 -11.61 18.69
N GLU A 625 29.73 -12.44 18.65
CA GLU A 625 30.20 -13.17 19.84
C GLU A 625 30.53 -12.23 21.02
N VAL A 626 30.81 -10.96 20.76
CA VAL A 626 31.06 -9.94 21.79
C VAL A 626 29.87 -9.72 22.72
N TYR A 627 28.65 -10.05 22.26
CA TYR A 627 27.41 -9.90 23.05
C TYR A 627 27.05 -11.14 23.84
N LYS A 628 27.66 -12.29 23.55
CA LYS A 628 27.24 -13.60 24.10
C LYS A 628 27.20 -13.63 25.64
N GLU A 629 28.15 -12.98 26.30
CA GLU A 629 28.22 -12.88 27.76
C GLU A 629 27.72 -11.55 28.29
N THR A 630 27.85 -10.47 27.50
CA THR A 630 27.52 -9.11 27.93
C THR A 630 26.06 -8.77 27.77
N ASP A 631 25.41 -9.29 26.71
CA ASP A 631 23.98 -9.14 26.42
C ASP A 631 23.45 -10.35 25.65
N PRO A 632 23.15 -11.47 26.34
CA PRO A 632 22.69 -12.70 25.70
C PRO A 632 21.38 -12.52 24.90
N THR A 633 20.52 -11.56 25.27
CA THR A 633 19.29 -11.28 24.55
C THR A 633 19.58 -10.67 23.21
N LEU A 634 20.42 -9.64 23.17
CA LEU A 634 20.86 -9.03 21.93
C LEU A 634 21.62 -10.04 21.05
N TYR A 635 22.50 -10.85 21.65
CA TYR A 635 23.18 -11.93 20.92
C TYR A 635 22.19 -12.84 20.18
N GLN A 636 21.16 -13.32 20.88
CA GLN A 636 20.16 -14.21 20.29
C GLN A 636 19.34 -13.51 19.19
N THR A 637 18.96 -12.26 19.41
CA THR A 637 18.26 -11.45 18.39
C THR A 637 19.10 -11.33 17.12
N LEU A 638 20.36 -10.91 17.25
CA LEU A 638 21.25 -10.77 16.10
C LEU A 638 21.55 -12.10 15.41
N TYR A 639 21.73 -13.17 16.21
CA TYR A 639 21.91 -14.52 15.69
C TYR A 639 20.73 -14.94 14.80
N ASN A 640 19.49 -14.70 15.24
CA ASN A 640 18.29 -15.02 14.49
C ASN A 640 18.15 -14.18 13.23
N ARG A 641 18.49 -12.88 13.28
CA ARG A 641 18.50 -11.99 12.11
C ARG A 641 19.49 -12.48 11.05
N ILE A 642 20.71 -12.79 11.43
CA ILE A 642 21.72 -13.37 10.51
C ILE A 642 21.24 -14.72 9.97
N LYS A 643 20.72 -15.59 10.84
CA LYS A 643 20.23 -16.93 10.49
C LYS A 643 19.11 -16.84 9.43
N LEU A 644 18.20 -15.86 9.55
CA LEU A 644 17.13 -15.66 8.60
C LEU A 644 17.67 -15.39 7.19
N GLU A 645 18.61 -14.46 7.07
CA GLU A 645 19.15 -14.09 5.76
C GLU A 645 20.01 -15.20 5.14
N THR A 646 20.64 -16.06 5.96
CA THR A 646 21.39 -17.22 5.42
C THR A 646 20.51 -18.24 4.72
N LEU A 647 19.20 -18.27 5.03
CA LEU A 647 18.29 -19.29 4.50
C LEU A 647 18.21 -19.23 2.96
N SER A 648 18.17 -18.03 2.36
CA SER A 648 18.14 -17.87 0.90
C SER A 648 19.36 -18.51 0.25
N ILE A 649 20.56 -18.18 0.71
CA ILE A 649 21.80 -18.65 0.09
C ILE A 649 22.00 -20.16 0.30
N ARG A 650 21.65 -20.67 1.47
CA ARG A 650 21.67 -22.13 1.75
C ARG A 650 20.67 -22.87 0.86
N TYR A 651 19.47 -22.31 0.67
CA TYR A 651 18.44 -22.87 -0.19
C TYR A 651 18.87 -22.89 -1.66
N MET A 652 19.41 -21.78 -2.17
CA MET A 652 19.95 -21.70 -3.52
C MET A 652 21.02 -22.77 -3.74
N ARG A 653 21.98 -22.87 -2.81
CA ARG A 653 23.05 -23.87 -2.92
C ARG A 653 22.49 -25.30 -2.91
N ALA A 654 21.56 -25.62 -2.01
CA ALA A 654 20.95 -26.94 -1.91
C ALA A 654 20.18 -27.33 -3.18
N ASN A 655 19.46 -26.41 -3.81
CA ASN A 655 18.71 -26.68 -5.02
C ASN A 655 19.59 -26.78 -6.28
N ILE A 656 20.56 -25.90 -6.42
CA ILE A 656 21.43 -25.83 -7.61
C ILE A 656 22.49 -26.96 -7.58
N TYR A 657 23.20 -27.09 -6.47
CA TYR A 657 24.38 -27.94 -6.36
C TYR A 657 24.13 -29.25 -5.60
N GLY A 658 23.03 -29.40 -4.86
CA GLY A 658 22.74 -30.60 -4.08
C GLY A 658 22.79 -31.91 -4.89
N LYS A 659 22.55 -31.85 -6.20
CA LYS A 659 22.68 -33.00 -7.11
C LYS A 659 24.10 -33.62 -7.15
N TYR A 660 25.11 -32.86 -6.80
CA TYR A 660 26.50 -33.30 -6.77
C TYR A 660 26.93 -33.88 -5.39
N TYR A 661 26.09 -33.71 -4.35
CA TYR A 661 26.44 -34.03 -2.98
C TYR A 661 25.65 -35.20 -2.37
N GLY A 662 24.87 -35.91 -3.23
CA GLY A 662 24.16 -37.14 -2.79
C GLY A 662 23.18 -36.89 -1.63
N ASP A 663 23.28 -37.67 -0.55
CA ASP A 663 22.37 -37.60 0.60
C ASP A 663 22.45 -36.27 1.34
N GLN A 664 23.55 -35.52 1.24
CA GLN A 664 23.73 -34.23 1.89
C GLN A 664 22.69 -33.20 1.40
N LYS A 665 22.19 -33.33 0.18
CA LYS A 665 21.10 -32.48 -0.29
C LYS A 665 19.89 -32.54 0.65
N THR A 666 19.49 -33.74 1.04
CA THR A 666 18.35 -33.95 1.95
C THR A 666 18.62 -33.35 3.32
N GLU A 667 19.82 -33.55 3.85
CA GLU A 667 20.23 -32.97 5.12
C GLU A 667 20.20 -31.43 5.07
N TRP A 668 20.73 -30.82 4.00
CA TRP A 668 20.68 -29.35 3.82
C TRP A 668 19.26 -28.82 3.76
N MET A 669 18.40 -29.45 2.96
CA MET A 669 17.00 -29.02 2.84
C MET A 669 16.24 -29.15 4.15
N MET A 670 16.45 -30.25 4.89
CA MET A 670 15.82 -30.42 6.20
C MET A 670 16.37 -29.44 7.25
N SER A 671 17.66 -29.12 7.20
CA SER A 671 18.23 -28.08 8.06
C SER A 671 17.61 -26.70 7.80
N ILE A 672 17.41 -26.33 6.52
CA ILE A 672 16.73 -25.10 6.13
C ILE A 672 15.29 -25.08 6.64
N TYR A 673 14.55 -26.19 6.48
CA TYR A 673 13.19 -26.32 6.99
C TYR A 673 13.08 -26.09 8.50
N TYR A 674 13.93 -26.74 9.29
CA TYR A 674 13.90 -26.62 10.75
C TYR A 674 14.30 -25.20 11.20
N ASP A 675 15.30 -24.61 10.57
CA ASP A 675 15.74 -23.25 10.87
C ASP A 675 14.66 -22.22 10.52
N ALA A 676 14.04 -22.34 9.35
CA ALA A 676 12.94 -21.48 8.93
C ALA A 676 11.75 -21.57 9.91
N LYS A 677 11.39 -22.78 10.32
CA LYS A 677 10.31 -23.02 11.28
C LYS A 677 10.62 -22.44 12.66
N GLU A 678 11.85 -22.61 13.15
CA GLU A 678 12.32 -22.03 14.42
C GLU A 678 12.23 -20.50 14.41
N LEU A 679 12.54 -19.88 13.29
CA LEU A 679 12.46 -18.43 13.09
C LEU A 679 11.02 -17.89 12.89
N GLY A 680 10.02 -18.78 12.90
CA GLY A 680 8.60 -18.40 12.75
C GLY A 680 8.10 -18.32 11.31
N MET A 681 8.90 -18.72 10.33
CA MET A 681 8.47 -18.83 8.95
C MET A 681 7.44 -19.95 8.80
N THR A 682 6.35 -19.71 8.07
CA THR A 682 5.24 -20.66 7.91
C THR A 682 5.02 -21.09 6.46
N HIS A 683 5.39 -20.26 5.51
CA HIS A 683 5.14 -20.47 4.09
C HIS A 683 6.43 -20.39 3.26
N GLN A 684 6.49 -21.19 2.22
CA GLN A 684 7.55 -21.15 1.22
C GLN A 684 7.20 -20.16 0.10
N GLU A 685 5.91 -20.01 -0.17
CA GLU A 685 5.34 -19.00 -1.06
C GLU A 685 3.91 -18.69 -0.60
N GLY A 686 3.23 -17.71 -1.22
CA GLY A 686 1.95 -17.16 -0.75
C GLY A 686 0.86 -18.17 -0.43
N MET A 687 0.80 -19.27 -1.16
CA MET A 687 -0.23 -20.30 -1.06
C MET A 687 0.28 -21.64 -0.55
N ARG A 688 1.60 -21.80 -0.37
CA ARG A 688 2.23 -23.07 -0.04
C ARG A 688 2.99 -23.00 1.28
N THR A 689 2.59 -23.82 2.22
CA THR A 689 3.26 -23.91 3.52
C THR A 689 4.64 -24.57 3.43
N LEU A 690 5.49 -24.35 4.44
CA LEU A 690 6.79 -25.02 4.55
C LEU A 690 6.63 -26.55 4.58
N GLU A 691 5.65 -27.05 5.33
CA GLU A 691 5.37 -28.50 5.43
C GLU A 691 4.98 -29.08 4.08
N GLU A 692 4.16 -28.40 3.31
CA GLU A 692 3.75 -28.85 1.96
C GLU A 692 4.92 -28.90 1.00
N TYR A 693 5.82 -27.93 1.10
CA TYR A 693 6.98 -27.86 0.21
C TYR A 693 8.07 -28.89 0.61
N PHE A 694 8.45 -28.93 1.87
CA PHE A 694 9.61 -29.72 2.33
C PHE A 694 9.27 -31.17 2.68
N LEU A 695 8.04 -31.47 3.14
CA LEU A 695 7.67 -32.77 3.69
C LEU A 695 6.69 -33.57 2.83
N LYS A 696 5.86 -32.90 2.01
CA LYS A 696 4.94 -33.59 1.09
C LYS A 696 5.57 -33.63 -0.31
N LYS A 697 6.13 -34.78 -0.66
CA LYS A 697 6.57 -35.07 -2.04
C LYS A 697 5.50 -35.82 -2.79
#